data_b2ab3f5f9ac92b45ed7937019c24e9af
#
_entry.id   b2ab3f5f9ac92b45ed7937019c24e9af
#
_cell.length_a   1.000
_cell.length_b   1.000
_cell.length_c   1.000
_cell.angle_alpha   90.00
_cell.angle_beta   90.00
_cell.angle_gamma   90.00
#
_symmetry.space_group_name_H-M   'P 1'
#
loop_
_entity.id
_entity.type
_entity.pdbx_description
1 polymer ?
#
loop_
_entity_poly.entity_id
_entity_poly.type
_entity_poly.pdbx_seq_one_letter_code
_entity_poly.pdbx_strand_id
1 'polypeptide(L)'
;MKVAEDGDKKYGARLNVDYNATDFLKFETSMSYDKRDITTPTTDVGAGWMDPWFWAIYNQNGDAYDTFSGNRNPVGGLIQGGQKKNSLTTFRGNMKATYDFSKWVKGFSLSASGNYKLVERSIQEAKNPVYYYDWVGTATGNKQGPGSLNENIEKWENVTLGAFANYERTFANVHTVSAMIGMTAEQETSKKIGGKRNMGPLYPGSDLTDLDVWISGTNNEAYGGQSSWGFVSYLGRANYIYNNKYSIEVLGRRDGSSKLSKQQRWKNFYSISGFWRISQENFLKDYSWLSDLKVRYNYGKTGSVEGISNYERYSTIKTGGTLFGEDPSHHTSLWIDGMRSDQRTWETIDSHNFGLDFAFLNNRLRGSFDYFIKTNNGMFIGVDYPSVLGAGAPKTNNGKLRAKGWELALNWNDQVGQVRYNIGASLSDAWSKVLELTNNENVPNPGKNTSRLINKPINAIYVYQTDGIFQNQEEVDAFYEMYYYTANGGVKPNNILPAPGETGLNRLRPGARKLVDLNGDGAITTEDLYYAGDAAPRLAFSIKAGLEWKGIDFSAFFQGIGKQVTLRTGSIYAPFVANYTMQNSTFMGKTWTPENPDAQYTILSRDNGFNRFNYENKDISVQNNRYIRLKSLVIGYSLPKQWIAKAGLSKLRFYFSGDDLWEWTKIKDGYDPEHGEGGNNTFPFSRLITFGVDLTF
;
A
#
# COMPACT_ATOMS: atom_id res chain seq x y z
N MET A 1 28.46 9.85 12.92
CA MET A 1 28.79 10.98 12.06
C MET A 1 27.57 11.28 11.20
N LYS A 2 27.05 12.51 11.20
CA LYS A 2 25.94 12.91 10.36
C LYS A 2 26.50 13.13 8.95
N VAL A 3 26.28 12.17 8.05
CA VAL A 3 26.86 12.19 6.70
C VAL A 3 26.00 13.05 5.76
N ALA A 4 24.67 13.07 5.98
CA ALA A 4 23.74 13.88 5.20
C ALA A 4 22.67 14.49 6.10
N GLU A 5 22.00 15.53 5.63
CA GLU A 5 20.88 16.11 6.33
C GLU A 5 19.60 15.32 5.97
N ASP A 6 18.98 14.75 7.00
CA ASP A 6 17.70 14.05 6.93
C ASP A 6 16.81 14.57 8.07
N GLY A 7 15.60 14.94 7.77
CA GLY A 7 14.72 15.53 8.78
C GLY A 7 13.26 15.55 8.36
N ASP A 8 12.38 15.41 9.36
CA ASP A 8 10.94 15.50 9.24
C ASP A 8 10.40 16.39 10.37
N LYS A 9 9.82 17.56 9.99
CA LYS A 9 9.23 18.52 10.91
C LYS A 9 7.75 18.64 10.61
N LYS A 10 6.91 18.47 11.63
CA LYS A 10 5.47 18.59 11.50
C LYS A 10 4.91 19.63 12.46
N TYR A 11 4.07 20.49 11.93
CA TYR A 11 3.32 21.51 12.67
C TYR A 11 1.84 21.33 12.39
N GLY A 12 1.01 21.49 13.40
CA GLY A 12 -0.44 21.38 13.22
C GLY A 12 -1.19 22.26 14.21
N ALA A 13 -2.29 22.82 13.74
CA ALA A 13 -3.24 23.55 14.57
C ALA A 13 -4.65 23.12 14.20
N ARG A 14 -5.53 23.00 15.21
CA ARG A 14 -6.93 22.66 15.00
C ARG A 14 -7.82 23.55 15.87
N LEU A 15 -8.89 24.03 15.26
CA LEU A 15 -9.94 24.80 15.92
C LEU A 15 -11.28 24.13 15.65
N ASN A 16 -12.04 23.86 16.69
CA ASN A 16 -13.44 23.43 16.60
C ASN A 16 -14.31 24.41 17.37
N VAL A 17 -15.37 24.87 16.74
CA VAL A 17 -16.32 25.83 17.36
C VAL A 17 -17.74 25.33 17.08
N ASP A 18 -18.49 25.12 18.15
CA ASP A 18 -19.92 24.88 18.13
C ASP A 18 -20.62 26.14 18.69
N TYR A 19 -21.46 26.73 17.88
CA TYR A 19 -22.16 27.96 18.23
C TYR A 19 -23.67 27.81 18.04
N ASN A 20 -24.40 27.92 19.12
CA ASN A 20 -25.86 27.98 19.09
C ASN A 20 -26.26 29.46 18.96
N ALA A 21 -26.54 29.90 17.73
CA ALA A 21 -26.95 31.29 17.47
C ALA A 21 -28.35 31.59 18.07
N THR A 22 -29.20 30.57 18.06
CA THR A 22 -30.54 30.58 18.71
C THR A 22 -30.84 29.16 19.18
N ASP A 23 -31.98 28.96 19.84
CA ASP A 23 -32.47 27.64 20.28
C ASP A 23 -32.74 26.70 19.10
N PHE A 24 -32.86 27.21 17.89
CA PHE A 24 -33.18 26.47 16.68
C PHE A 24 -32.12 26.55 15.57
N LEU A 25 -31.06 27.36 15.75
CA LEU A 25 -29.99 27.50 14.74
C LEU A 25 -28.61 27.24 15.36
N LYS A 26 -27.98 26.15 14.91
CA LYS A 26 -26.66 25.75 15.36
C LYS A 26 -25.67 25.81 14.18
N PHE A 27 -24.48 26.36 14.44
CA PHE A 27 -23.33 26.30 13.58
C PHE A 27 -22.23 25.41 14.18
N GLU A 28 -21.66 24.54 13.38
CA GLU A 28 -20.54 23.67 13.73
C GLU A 28 -19.42 23.94 12.76
N THR A 29 -18.27 24.35 13.25
CA THR A 29 -17.11 24.68 12.41
C THR A 29 -15.88 23.94 12.92
N SER A 30 -15.16 23.30 12.01
CA SER A 30 -13.88 22.66 12.30
C SER A 30 -12.86 23.11 11.27
N MET A 31 -11.74 23.64 11.73
CA MET A 31 -10.63 24.05 10.88
C MET A 31 -9.35 23.36 11.34
N SER A 32 -8.54 22.88 10.41
CA SER A 32 -7.21 22.37 10.70
C SER A 32 -6.20 22.84 9.66
N TYR A 33 -5.02 23.12 10.14
CA TYR A 33 -3.84 23.42 9.35
C TYR A 33 -2.73 22.48 9.77
N ASP A 34 -2.17 21.74 8.80
CA ASP A 34 -1.05 20.84 8.98
C ASP A 34 0.05 21.21 7.98
N LYS A 35 1.28 21.37 8.46
CA LYS A 35 2.47 21.52 7.61
C LYS A 35 3.50 20.50 7.98
N ARG A 36 4.05 19.83 6.97
CA ARG A 36 5.13 18.85 7.13
C ARG A 36 6.25 19.16 6.16
N ASP A 37 7.44 19.40 6.70
CA ASP A 37 8.66 19.67 5.95
C ASP A 37 9.60 18.48 6.07
N ILE A 38 9.85 17.80 4.95
CA ILE A 38 10.72 16.63 4.87
C ILE A 38 11.95 17.02 4.05
N THR A 39 13.13 16.81 4.61
CA THR A 39 14.41 16.95 3.92
C THR A 39 15.08 15.58 3.84
N THR A 40 15.50 15.17 2.66
CA THR A 40 16.23 13.94 2.43
C THR A 40 17.42 14.19 1.50
N PRO A 41 18.50 13.39 1.60
CA PRO A 41 19.54 13.43 0.58
C PRO A 41 18.98 12.97 -0.78
N THR A 42 19.58 13.43 -1.87
CA THR A 42 19.23 12.98 -3.23
C THR A 42 19.83 11.64 -3.60
N THR A 43 20.84 11.18 -2.87
CA THR A 43 21.46 9.88 -3.03
C THR A 43 20.76 8.85 -2.14
N ASP A 44 20.41 7.70 -2.71
CA ASP A 44 19.81 6.61 -1.97
C ASP A 44 20.85 5.92 -1.07
N VAL A 45 20.57 5.89 0.23
CA VAL A 45 21.41 5.19 1.22
C VAL A 45 21.43 3.68 0.97
N GLY A 46 20.36 3.15 0.40
CA GLY A 46 20.25 1.73 0.05
C GLY A 46 21.23 1.26 -1.04
N ALA A 47 21.80 2.18 -1.82
CA ALA A 47 22.75 1.82 -2.88
C ALA A 47 24.04 1.18 -2.37
N GLY A 48 24.43 1.43 -1.11
CA GLY A 48 25.67 0.91 -0.50
C GLY A 48 25.58 -0.49 0.11
N TRP A 49 24.41 -1.10 0.15
CA TRP A 49 24.20 -2.40 0.83
C TRP A 49 24.99 -3.57 0.22
N MET A 50 25.41 -3.44 -1.03
CA MET A 50 26.08 -4.49 -1.78
C MET A 50 27.49 -4.13 -2.17
N ASP A 51 27.99 -2.99 -1.72
CA ASP A 51 29.35 -2.57 -2.03
C ASP A 51 30.35 -3.41 -1.25
N PRO A 52 31.45 -3.84 -1.86
CA PRO A 52 32.48 -4.60 -1.20
C PRO A 52 33.06 -3.84 0.00
N TRP A 53 33.06 -4.48 1.17
CA TRP A 53 33.55 -3.89 2.41
C TRP A 53 35.04 -3.48 2.35
N PHE A 54 35.81 -4.06 1.43
CA PHE A 54 37.22 -3.75 1.21
C PHE A 54 37.44 -2.56 0.28
N TRP A 55 36.39 -1.97 -0.29
CA TRP A 55 36.50 -0.72 -1.02
C TRP A 55 36.67 0.45 -0.05
N ALA A 56 37.73 1.25 -0.26
CA ALA A 56 37.90 2.44 0.54
C ALA A 56 36.76 3.44 0.26
N ILE A 57 36.24 4.02 1.33
CA ILE A 57 35.24 5.11 1.22
C ILE A 57 35.93 6.43 0.95
N TYR A 58 37.09 6.63 1.56
CA TYR A 58 37.91 7.83 1.44
C TYR A 58 39.31 7.48 0.93
N ASN A 59 39.91 8.40 0.17
CA ASN A 59 41.33 8.33 -0.19
C ASN A 59 42.21 8.76 1.01
N GLN A 60 43.53 8.80 0.79
CA GLN A 60 44.48 9.22 1.83
C GLN A 60 44.31 10.68 2.29
N ASN A 61 43.64 11.53 1.50
CA ASN A 61 43.41 12.93 1.80
C ASN A 61 42.05 13.16 2.50
N GLY A 62 41.20 12.12 2.62
CA GLY A 62 39.85 12.20 3.17
C GLY A 62 38.77 12.58 2.15
N ASP A 63 39.08 12.59 0.85
CA ASP A 63 38.12 12.81 -0.22
C ASP A 63 37.38 11.52 -0.56
N ALA A 64 36.18 11.66 -1.19
CA ALA A 64 35.42 10.51 -1.66
C ALA A 64 36.20 9.71 -2.70
N TYR A 65 36.55 8.45 -2.37
CA TYR A 65 37.36 7.61 -3.23
C TYR A 65 36.56 7.09 -4.44
N ASP A 66 37.16 7.16 -5.63
CA ASP A 66 36.58 6.57 -6.84
C ASP A 66 36.78 5.06 -6.84
N THR A 67 35.72 4.32 -6.51
CA THR A 67 35.75 2.87 -6.54
C THR A 67 35.85 2.35 -7.99
N PHE A 68 36.39 1.17 -8.16
CA PHE A 68 36.61 0.54 -9.48
C PHE A 68 35.33 0.47 -10.36
N SER A 69 34.16 0.49 -9.79
CA SER A 69 32.88 0.48 -10.52
C SER A 69 32.35 1.87 -10.87
N GLY A 70 33.09 2.92 -10.55
CA GLY A 70 32.85 4.28 -11.03
C GLY A 70 31.66 5.04 -10.47
N ASN A 71 30.74 4.43 -9.72
CA ASN A 71 29.53 5.12 -9.23
C ASN A 71 29.02 4.58 -7.89
N ARG A 72 29.81 3.79 -7.16
CA ARG A 72 29.33 3.05 -6.01
C ARG A 72 29.90 3.48 -4.67
N ASN A 73 30.38 4.70 -4.56
CA ASN A 73 30.70 5.27 -3.26
C ASN A 73 29.50 6.11 -2.78
N PRO A 74 28.55 5.53 -2.02
CA PRO A 74 27.34 6.22 -1.59
C PRO A 74 27.67 7.40 -0.65
N VAL A 75 28.78 7.32 0.06
CA VAL A 75 29.18 8.37 1.00
C VAL A 75 29.54 9.68 0.26
N GLY A 76 30.22 9.58 -0.88
CA GLY A 76 30.46 10.74 -1.73
C GLY A 76 29.16 11.40 -2.20
N GLY A 77 28.20 10.58 -2.65
CA GLY A 77 26.87 11.04 -3.03
C GLY A 77 26.08 11.65 -1.86
N LEU A 78 26.16 11.04 -0.67
CA LEU A 78 25.47 11.56 0.52
C LEU A 78 26.04 12.91 1.00
N ILE A 79 27.35 13.11 0.89
CA ILE A 79 28.00 14.36 1.32
C ILE A 79 27.80 15.47 0.30
N GLN A 80 27.97 15.17 -1.00
CA GLN A 80 28.03 16.16 -2.08
C GLN A 80 26.74 16.24 -2.89
N GLY A 81 25.94 15.16 -2.97
CA GLY A 81 24.88 14.97 -3.95
C GLY A 81 23.66 15.90 -3.82
N GLY A 82 23.60 16.70 -2.77
CA GLY A 82 22.52 17.66 -2.57
C GLY A 82 21.31 17.10 -1.83
N GLN A 83 20.23 17.87 -1.83
CA GLN A 83 19.05 17.63 -1.00
C GLN A 83 17.76 17.71 -1.78
N LYS A 84 16.77 16.96 -1.30
CA LYS A 84 15.38 17.06 -1.69
C LYS A 84 14.56 17.57 -0.51
N LYS A 85 13.97 18.74 -0.68
CA LYS A 85 13.03 19.35 0.27
C LYS A 85 11.61 19.14 -0.25
N ASN A 86 10.73 18.61 0.58
CA ASN A 86 9.34 18.34 0.27
C ASN A 86 8.46 18.93 1.37
N SER A 87 7.82 20.05 1.09
CA SER A 87 6.90 20.74 2.01
C SER A 87 5.47 20.41 1.61
N LEU A 88 4.71 19.83 2.53
CA LEU A 88 3.31 19.49 2.37
C LEU A 88 2.46 20.31 3.34
N THR A 89 1.67 21.22 2.80
CA THR A 89 0.70 22.01 3.57
C THR A 89 -0.70 21.50 3.30
N THR A 90 -1.47 21.25 4.34
CA THR A 90 -2.87 20.86 4.24
C THR A 90 -3.74 21.76 5.10
N PHE A 91 -4.67 22.44 4.47
CA PHE A 91 -5.75 23.15 5.15
C PHE A 91 -7.07 22.39 4.94
N ARG A 92 -7.86 22.25 6.02
CA ARG A 92 -9.22 21.71 5.96
C ARG A 92 -10.13 22.62 6.74
N GLY A 93 -11.25 23.00 6.14
CA GLY A 93 -12.32 23.75 6.75
C GLY A 93 -13.65 23.05 6.53
N ASN A 94 -14.38 22.78 7.60
CA ASN A 94 -15.74 22.28 7.57
C ASN A 94 -16.64 23.30 8.24
N MET A 95 -17.79 23.56 7.64
CA MET A 95 -18.85 24.36 8.23
C MET A 95 -20.17 23.64 8.00
N LYS A 96 -20.97 23.52 9.06
CA LYS A 96 -22.33 22.98 9.01
C LYS A 96 -23.28 23.91 9.76
N ALA A 97 -24.36 24.24 9.12
CA ALA A 97 -25.50 24.95 9.72
C ALA A 97 -26.68 23.98 9.85
N THR A 98 -27.28 23.91 11.00
CA THR A 98 -28.46 23.09 11.26
C THR A 98 -29.58 23.99 11.81
N TYR A 99 -30.71 23.97 11.11
CA TYR A 99 -31.92 24.64 11.57
C TYR A 99 -32.91 23.58 12.05
N ASP A 100 -33.29 23.67 13.35
CA ASP A 100 -34.25 22.77 13.98
C ASP A 100 -35.68 23.38 13.88
N PHE A 101 -36.53 22.65 13.20
CA PHE A 101 -37.95 23.01 13.03
C PHE A 101 -38.85 22.40 14.09
N SER A 102 -38.31 21.81 15.14
CA SER A 102 -39.07 21.05 16.14
C SER A 102 -40.18 21.88 16.82
N LYS A 103 -40.08 23.22 16.76
CA LYS A 103 -41.15 24.13 17.20
C LYS A 103 -42.43 23.96 16.37
N TRP A 104 -42.32 23.69 15.08
CA TRP A 104 -43.45 23.51 14.16
C TRP A 104 -43.70 22.02 13.81
N VAL A 105 -42.63 21.28 13.55
CA VAL A 105 -42.68 19.85 13.26
C VAL A 105 -41.67 19.13 14.11
N LYS A 106 -42.16 18.49 15.18
CA LYS A 106 -41.27 17.79 16.13
C LYS A 106 -40.35 16.78 15.43
N GLY A 107 -39.03 16.94 15.63
CA GLY A 107 -38.01 16.06 15.10
C GLY A 107 -37.58 16.35 13.66
N PHE A 108 -38.05 17.44 13.02
CA PHE A 108 -37.64 17.84 11.70
C PHE A 108 -36.51 18.89 11.75
N SER A 109 -35.45 18.68 10.98
CA SER A 109 -34.33 19.61 10.83
C SER A 109 -33.84 19.69 9.41
N LEU A 110 -33.34 20.85 9.02
CA LEU A 110 -32.60 21.07 7.78
C LEU A 110 -31.13 21.34 8.11
N SER A 111 -30.22 20.76 7.35
CA SER A 111 -28.80 21.06 7.51
C SER A 111 -28.15 21.31 6.13
N ALA A 112 -27.25 22.28 6.11
CA ALA A 112 -26.36 22.55 4.99
C ALA A 112 -24.92 22.48 5.47
N SER A 113 -24.05 21.90 4.68
CA SER A 113 -22.63 21.75 5.00
C SER A 113 -21.75 22.10 3.82
N GLY A 114 -20.60 22.69 4.11
CA GLY A 114 -19.53 22.94 3.17
C GLY A 114 -18.20 22.42 3.74
N ASN A 115 -17.45 21.72 2.92
CA ASN A 115 -16.11 21.26 3.23
C ASN A 115 -15.15 21.78 2.14
N TYR A 116 -14.07 22.40 2.57
CA TYR A 116 -12.97 22.84 1.72
C TYR A 116 -11.67 22.22 2.20
N LYS A 117 -10.98 21.53 1.29
CA LYS A 117 -9.66 20.96 1.54
C LYS A 117 -8.69 21.48 0.49
N LEU A 118 -7.62 22.10 0.97
CA LEU A 118 -6.48 22.52 0.17
C LEU A 118 -5.28 21.69 0.58
N VAL A 119 -4.64 21.04 -0.38
CA VAL A 119 -3.35 20.40 -0.22
C VAL A 119 -2.38 21.07 -1.19
N GLU A 120 -1.30 21.61 -0.67
CA GLU A 120 -0.21 22.18 -1.45
C GLU A 120 1.08 21.46 -1.13
N ARG A 121 1.75 20.97 -2.15
CA ARG A 121 3.03 20.29 -2.07
C ARG A 121 4.06 21.04 -2.88
N SER A 122 5.09 21.53 -2.22
CA SER A 122 6.27 22.13 -2.87
C SER A 122 7.42 21.13 -2.79
N ILE A 123 8.00 20.82 -3.92
CA ILE A 123 9.18 19.95 -4.03
C ILE A 123 10.30 20.73 -4.64
N GLN A 124 11.45 20.77 -3.95
CA GLN A 124 12.71 21.28 -4.45
C GLN A 124 13.74 20.16 -4.37
N GLU A 125 14.25 19.71 -5.50
CA GLU A 125 15.24 18.62 -5.58
C GLU A 125 16.49 19.15 -6.30
N ALA A 126 17.50 19.45 -5.50
CA ALA A 126 18.81 19.90 -5.97
C ALA A 126 19.78 18.71 -5.98
N LYS A 127 20.12 18.22 -7.16
CA LYS A 127 21.15 17.21 -7.38
C LYS A 127 22.44 17.91 -7.77
N ASN A 128 23.41 17.89 -6.88
CA ASN A 128 24.72 18.47 -7.15
C ASN A 128 25.63 17.49 -7.91
N PRO A 129 26.59 17.98 -8.68
CA PRO A 129 27.67 17.14 -9.19
C PRO A 129 28.43 16.48 -8.04
N VAL A 130 28.78 15.21 -8.19
CA VAL A 130 29.58 14.46 -7.20
C VAL A 130 30.93 14.16 -7.80
N TYR A 131 31.99 14.64 -7.16
CA TYR A 131 33.37 14.44 -7.60
C TYR A 131 34.01 13.32 -6.78
N TYR A 132 34.71 12.45 -7.45
CA TYR A 132 35.49 11.39 -6.86
C TYR A 132 36.96 11.55 -7.20
N TYR A 133 37.81 10.97 -6.37
CA TYR A 133 39.24 11.14 -6.42
C TYR A 133 39.92 9.77 -6.38
N ASP A 134 41.06 9.64 -7.06
CA ASP A 134 41.92 8.47 -6.93
C ASP A 134 42.60 8.42 -5.54
N TRP A 135 43.41 7.39 -5.32
CA TRP A 135 44.05 7.22 -4.00
C TRP A 135 45.00 8.38 -3.64
N VAL A 136 45.64 9.00 -4.62
CA VAL A 136 46.58 10.09 -4.40
C VAL A 136 45.93 11.47 -4.43
N GLY A 137 44.65 11.58 -4.65
CA GLY A 137 43.88 12.83 -4.60
C GLY A 137 43.70 13.51 -5.96
N THR A 138 43.96 12.80 -7.06
CA THR A 138 43.64 13.32 -8.39
C THR A 138 42.16 13.13 -8.68
N ALA A 139 41.48 14.19 -9.13
CA ALA A 139 40.07 14.10 -9.48
C ALA A 139 39.86 13.16 -10.69
N THR A 140 39.06 12.11 -10.53
CA THR A 140 38.72 11.15 -11.60
C THR A 140 37.50 11.62 -12.40
N GLY A 141 36.90 12.74 -12.02
CA GLY A 141 35.80 13.39 -12.69
C GLY A 141 34.45 13.25 -11.99
N ASN A 142 33.45 13.88 -12.58
CA ASN A 142 32.06 13.81 -12.12
C ASN A 142 31.39 12.54 -12.69
N LYS A 143 31.03 11.61 -11.83
CA LYS A 143 30.42 10.31 -12.20
C LYS A 143 28.88 10.32 -12.16
N GLN A 144 28.25 11.37 -11.60
CA GLN A 144 26.78 11.46 -11.48
C GLN A 144 26.16 12.50 -12.43
N GLY A 145 26.93 13.01 -13.39
CA GLY A 145 26.47 14.03 -14.33
C GLY A 145 26.56 15.45 -13.80
N PRO A 146 26.17 16.45 -14.60
CA PRO A 146 26.38 17.85 -14.30
C PRO A 146 25.51 18.40 -13.16
N GLY A 147 24.62 17.59 -12.63
CA GLY A 147 23.63 18.01 -11.63
C GLY A 147 22.33 18.50 -12.25
N SER A 148 21.32 18.71 -11.41
CA SER A 148 20.04 19.27 -11.84
C SER A 148 19.29 19.90 -10.67
N LEU A 149 18.54 20.95 -10.93
CA LEU A 149 17.56 21.49 -10.00
C LEU A 149 16.15 21.33 -10.58
N ASN A 150 15.28 20.73 -9.80
CA ASN A 150 13.86 20.57 -10.14
C ASN A 150 13.02 21.21 -9.03
N GLU A 151 12.19 22.18 -9.40
CA GLU A 151 11.23 22.80 -8.52
C GLU A 151 9.82 22.65 -9.07
N ASN A 152 8.90 22.22 -8.23
CA ASN A 152 7.51 22.16 -8.61
C ASN A 152 6.57 22.41 -7.43
N ILE A 153 5.40 22.95 -7.77
CA ILE A 153 4.28 23.12 -6.87
C ILE A 153 3.10 22.30 -7.42
N GLU A 154 2.55 21.48 -6.58
CA GLU A 154 1.36 20.68 -6.83
C GLU A 154 0.27 21.13 -5.86
N LYS A 155 -0.91 21.45 -6.39
CA LYS A 155 -2.05 21.95 -5.61
C LYS A 155 -3.27 21.09 -5.88
N TRP A 156 -3.95 20.65 -4.85
CA TRP A 156 -5.23 19.97 -4.91
C TRP A 156 -6.25 20.74 -4.09
N GLU A 157 -7.34 21.13 -4.73
CA GLU A 157 -8.48 21.80 -4.11
C GLU A 157 -9.70 20.90 -4.21
N ASN A 158 -10.26 20.53 -3.07
CA ASN A 158 -11.49 19.74 -3.00
C ASN A 158 -12.57 20.55 -2.28
N VAL A 159 -13.72 20.66 -2.90
CA VAL A 159 -14.91 21.30 -2.36
C VAL A 159 -16.03 20.29 -2.30
N THR A 160 -16.64 20.12 -1.16
CA THR A 160 -17.84 19.29 -0.99
C THR A 160 -18.94 20.12 -0.37
N LEU A 161 -20.11 20.15 -1.02
CA LEU A 161 -21.34 20.79 -0.52
C LEU A 161 -22.37 19.72 -0.22
N GLY A 162 -23.13 19.89 0.83
CA GLY A 162 -24.22 18.98 1.21
C GLY A 162 -25.42 19.72 1.74
N ALA A 163 -26.61 19.24 1.40
CA ALA A 163 -27.88 19.71 1.95
C ALA A 163 -28.78 18.52 2.30
N PHE A 164 -29.30 18.51 3.51
CA PHE A 164 -30.06 17.37 4.04
C PHE A 164 -31.31 17.86 4.80
N ALA A 165 -32.39 17.15 4.60
CA ALA A 165 -33.58 17.24 5.45
C ALA A 165 -33.67 15.95 6.27
N ASN A 166 -33.77 16.10 7.58
CA ASN A 166 -33.78 14.99 8.53
C ASN A 166 -35.08 15.05 9.36
N TYR A 167 -35.62 13.88 9.61
CA TYR A 167 -36.74 13.70 10.51
C TYR A 167 -36.44 12.55 11.44
N GLU A 168 -36.61 12.76 12.77
CA GLU A 168 -36.45 11.71 13.77
C GLU A 168 -37.46 11.92 14.86
N ARG A 169 -38.28 10.90 15.15
CA ARG A 169 -39.25 10.95 16.22
C ARG A 169 -39.58 9.58 16.79
N THR A 170 -39.75 9.53 18.11
CA THR A 170 -40.25 8.36 18.81
C THR A 170 -41.73 8.57 19.17
N PHE A 171 -42.56 7.63 18.73
CA PHE A 171 -44.01 7.61 19.02
C PHE A 171 -44.31 6.53 20.06
N ALA A 172 -45.24 6.79 20.96
CA ALA A 172 -45.66 5.89 22.02
C ALA A 172 -44.48 5.28 22.81
N ASN A 173 -43.30 5.94 22.85
CA ASN A 173 -42.05 5.48 23.49
C ASN A 173 -41.48 4.15 22.96
N VAL A 174 -42.04 3.60 21.89
CA VAL A 174 -41.61 2.29 21.34
C VAL A 174 -41.37 2.31 19.84
N HIS A 175 -41.91 3.28 19.10
CA HIS A 175 -41.76 3.37 17.65
C HIS A 175 -40.84 4.52 17.28
N THR A 176 -39.60 4.27 16.97
CA THR A 176 -38.67 5.32 16.49
C THR A 176 -38.59 5.26 14.96
N VAL A 177 -38.93 6.37 14.33
CA VAL A 177 -38.81 6.56 12.88
C VAL A 177 -37.78 7.63 12.61
N SER A 178 -36.80 7.35 11.76
CA SER A 178 -35.89 8.35 11.25
C SER A 178 -35.88 8.29 9.71
N ALA A 179 -35.89 9.46 9.07
CA ALA A 179 -35.82 9.60 7.63
C ALA A 179 -34.87 10.74 7.27
N MET A 180 -34.16 10.58 6.16
CA MET A 180 -33.28 11.61 5.62
C MET A 180 -33.39 11.62 4.10
N ILE A 181 -33.48 12.80 3.53
CA ILE A 181 -33.26 13.02 2.11
C ILE A 181 -32.20 14.11 1.94
N GLY A 182 -31.40 14.01 0.91
CA GLY A 182 -30.37 15.00 0.70
C GLY A 182 -29.63 14.86 -0.61
N MET A 183 -28.75 15.83 -0.81
CA MET A 183 -27.82 15.83 -1.93
C MET A 183 -26.42 16.21 -1.48
N THR A 184 -25.42 15.71 -2.19
CA THR A 184 -24.03 16.14 -2.07
C THR A 184 -23.46 16.43 -3.45
N ALA A 185 -22.61 17.45 -3.54
CA ALA A 185 -21.82 17.76 -4.72
C ALA A 185 -20.36 17.91 -4.30
N GLU A 186 -19.49 17.23 -5.02
CA GLU A 186 -18.06 17.25 -4.76
C GLU A 186 -17.30 17.56 -6.05
N GLN A 187 -16.29 18.40 -5.93
CA GLN A 187 -15.37 18.72 -7.02
C GLN A 187 -13.95 18.75 -6.49
N GLU A 188 -13.04 18.13 -7.23
CA GLU A 188 -11.60 18.28 -6.99
C GLU A 188 -10.92 18.81 -8.25
N THR A 189 -10.02 19.76 -8.03
CA THR A 189 -9.14 20.30 -9.06
C THR A 189 -7.70 20.11 -8.60
N SER A 190 -6.87 19.55 -9.44
CA SER A 190 -5.43 19.46 -9.25
C SER A 190 -4.69 20.28 -10.28
N LYS A 191 -3.65 20.98 -9.84
CA LYS A 191 -2.77 21.79 -10.71
C LYS A 191 -1.33 21.51 -10.33
N LYS A 192 -0.50 21.32 -11.33
CA LYS A 192 0.95 21.20 -11.19
C LYS A 192 1.63 22.20 -12.09
N ILE A 193 2.68 22.84 -11.57
CA ILE A 193 3.59 23.68 -12.34
C ILE A 193 5.00 23.46 -11.81
N GLY A 194 5.99 23.39 -12.70
CA GLY A 194 7.38 23.21 -12.31
C GLY A 194 8.34 23.55 -13.41
N GLY A 195 9.60 23.66 -13.01
CA GLY A 195 10.73 23.90 -13.89
C GLY A 195 11.92 23.04 -13.47
N LYS A 196 12.77 22.71 -14.43
CA LYS A 196 13.99 21.95 -14.21
C LYS A 196 15.13 22.53 -15.02
N ARG A 197 16.27 22.68 -14.38
CA ARG A 197 17.55 22.94 -15.02
C ARG A 197 18.47 21.74 -14.90
N ASN A 198 19.11 21.35 -15.99
CA ASN A 198 19.90 20.11 -16.09
C ASN A 198 21.41 20.37 -16.10
N MET A 199 21.83 21.49 -15.58
CA MET A 199 23.24 21.82 -15.33
C MET A 199 23.44 22.14 -13.85
N GLY A 200 24.66 21.99 -13.36
CA GLY A 200 24.99 22.26 -11.96
C GLY A 200 24.82 23.73 -11.55
N PRO A 201 24.99 24.03 -10.27
CA PRO A 201 24.91 25.40 -9.79
C PRO A 201 26.00 26.27 -10.43
N LEU A 202 25.68 27.54 -10.66
CA LEU A 202 26.62 28.51 -11.21
C LEU A 202 27.87 28.69 -10.31
N TYR A 203 27.67 28.55 -9.01
CA TYR A 203 28.71 28.57 -7.99
C TYR A 203 28.79 27.21 -7.29
N PRO A 204 29.70 26.30 -7.70
CA PRO A 204 29.88 25.01 -7.05
C PRO A 204 30.17 25.15 -5.55
N GLY A 205 29.50 24.32 -4.74
CA GLY A 205 29.61 24.37 -3.27
C GLY A 205 28.76 25.43 -2.58
N SER A 206 27.95 26.20 -3.33
CA SER A 206 26.96 27.10 -2.74
C SER A 206 25.69 26.37 -2.32
N ASP A 207 25.06 26.84 -1.24
CA ASP A 207 23.74 26.34 -0.78
C ASP A 207 22.56 26.99 -1.55
N LEU A 208 22.86 27.72 -2.63
CA LEU A 208 21.85 28.41 -3.44
C LEU A 208 21.08 27.38 -4.27
N THR A 209 19.77 27.35 -4.07
CA THR A 209 18.87 26.38 -4.67
C THR A 209 17.72 27.00 -5.47
N ASP A 210 17.91 28.27 -5.92
CA ASP A 210 16.93 28.93 -6.77
C ASP A 210 17.21 28.63 -8.26
N LEU A 211 16.15 28.50 -9.08
CA LEU A 211 16.28 28.13 -10.48
C LEU A 211 17.14 29.13 -11.31
N ASP A 212 17.19 30.39 -10.94
CA ASP A 212 17.93 31.40 -11.64
C ASP A 212 19.44 31.37 -11.38
N VAL A 213 19.88 30.76 -10.27
CA VAL A 213 21.31 30.60 -9.93
C VAL A 213 21.90 29.27 -10.44
N TRP A 214 21.14 28.48 -11.13
CA TRP A 214 21.61 27.26 -11.79
C TRP A 214 21.85 27.50 -13.27
N ILE A 215 22.93 26.91 -13.81
CA ILE A 215 23.33 27.11 -15.20
C ILE A 215 22.20 26.64 -16.14
N SER A 216 21.85 27.50 -17.10
CA SER A 216 20.90 27.18 -18.14
C SER A 216 21.56 26.28 -19.17
N GLY A 217 21.15 24.99 -19.18
CA GLY A 217 21.61 24.02 -20.19
C GLY A 217 20.65 23.89 -21.37
N THR A 218 21.00 23.06 -22.33
CA THR A 218 20.21 22.84 -23.54
C THR A 218 18.89 22.10 -23.28
N ASN A 219 18.74 21.43 -22.14
CA ASN A 219 17.59 20.61 -21.78
C ASN A 219 16.83 21.17 -20.59
N ASN A 220 16.62 22.49 -20.55
CA ASN A 220 15.75 23.07 -19.56
C ASN A 220 14.29 22.68 -19.84
N GLU A 221 13.57 22.35 -18.79
CA GLU A 221 12.19 21.92 -18.87
C GLU A 221 11.29 22.86 -18.08
N ALA A 222 10.20 23.29 -18.69
CA ALA A 222 9.05 23.86 -18.01
C ALA A 222 7.88 22.90 -18.22
N TYR A 223 7.19 22.52 -17.17
CA TYR A 223 6.11 21.55 -17.26
C TYR A 223 4.95 21.91 -16.32
N GLY A 224 3.78 21.44 -16.67
CA GLY A 224 2.59 21.65 -15.87
C GLY A 224 1.38 20.92 -16.41
N GLY A 225 0.32 20.95 -15.63
CA GLY A 225 -0.94 20.35 -16.02
C GLY A 225 -2.03 20.66 -15.02
N GLN A 226 -3.26 20.51 -15.47
CA GLN A 226 -4.44 20.66 -14.64
C GLN A 226 -5.41 19.53 -14.91
N SER A 227 -6.07 19.06 -13.86
CA SER A 227 -7.05 18.01 -13.91
C SER A 227 -8.19 18.29 -12.94
N SER A 228 -9.43 17.97 -13.34
CA SER A 228 -10.58 18.15 -12.47
C SER A 228 -11.58 17.01 -12.64
N TRP A 229 -12.25 16.65 -11.55
CA TRP A 229 -13.37 15.73 -11.57
C TRP A 229 -14.48 16.21 -10.62
N GLY A 230 -15.69 15.72 -10.86
CA GLY A 230 -16.84 16.06 -10.04
C GLY A 230 -17.77 14.88 -9.83
N PHE A 231 -18.43 14.89 -8.67
CA PHE A 231 -19.46 13.94 -8.25
C PHE A 231 -20.69 14.67 -7.77
N VAL A 232 -21.87 14.17 -8.14
CA VAL A 232 -23.14 14.60 -7.57
C VAL A 232 -23.93 13.38 -7.13
N SER A 233 -24.53 13.45 -5.96
CA SER A 233 -25.28 12.36 -5.36
C SER A 233 -26.59 12.84 -4.77
N TYR A 234 -27.66 12.12 -5.05
CA TYR A 234 -28.95 12.24 -4.39
C TYR A 234 -29.18 11.01 -3.55
N LEU A 235 -29.61 11.17 -2.31
CA LEU A 235 -29.78 10.04 -1.38
C LEU A 235 -31.02 10.21 -0.52
N GLY A 236 -31.59 9.07 -0.16
CA GLY A 236 -32.69 8.97 0.80
C GLY A 236 -32.51 7.75 1.69
N ARG A 237 -32.78 7.92 2.97
CA ARG A 237 -32.70 6.87 3.98
C ARG A 237 -33.95 6.91 4.85
N ALA A 238 -34.48 5.74 5.18
CA ALA A 238 -35.54 5.56 6.16
C ALA A 238 -35.15 4.42 7.09
N ASN A 239 -35.30 4.65 8.39
CA ASN A 239 -35.05 3.65 9.43
C ASN A 239 -36.24 3.62 10.39
N TYR A 240 -36.65 2.40 10.76
CA TYR A 240 -37.68 2.16 11.75
C TYR A 240 -37.16 1.20 12.81
N ILE A 241 -37.30 1.59 14.07
CA ILE A 241 -36.95 0.79 15.24
C ILE A 241 -38.18 0.59 16.10
N TYR A 242 -38.49 -0.66 16.41
CA TYR A 242 -39.57 -1.03 17.33
C TYR A 242 -39.02 -1.49 18.67
N ASN A 243 -39.37 -0.81 19.73
CA ASN A 243 -39.06 -1.13 21.12
C ASN A 243 -37.60 -1.47 21.38
N ASN A 244 -36.67 -0.89 20.61
CA ASN A 244 -35.25 -1.21 20.64
C ASN A 244 -34.92 -2.68 20.39
N LYS A 245 -35.88 -3.50 19.89
CA LYS A 245 -35.76 -4.93 19.61
C LYS A 245 -35.51 -5.22 18.15
N TYR A 246 -36.24 -4.55 17.28
CA TYR A 246 -36.20 -4.77 15.84
C TYR A 246 -35.86 -3.47 15.13
N SER A 247 -35.04 -3.56 14.09
CA SER A 247 -34.80 -2.42 13.20
C SER A 247 -34.82 -2.87 11.76
N ILE A 248 -35.35 -2.01 10.90
CA ILE A 248 -35.19 -2.09 9.48
C ILE A 248 -34.77 -0.73 8.93
N GLU A 249 -33.73 -0.71 8.10
CA GLU A 249 -33.27 0.49 7.41
C GLU A 249 -33.21 0.23 5.91
N VAL A 250 -33.65 1.20 5.12
CA VAL A 250 -33.54 1.21 3.66
C VAL A 250 -32.86 2.50 3.23
N LEU A 251 -31.87 2.38 2.36
CA LEU A 251 -31.16 3.51 1.76
C LEU A 251 -31.18 3.35 0.24
N GLY A 252 -31.51 4.45 -0.44
CA GLY A 252 -31.40 4.61 -1.88
C GLY A 252 -30.46 5.77 -2.21
N ARG A 253 -29.62 5.59 -3.25
CA ARG A 253 -28.68 6.61 -3.68
C ARG A 253 -28.55 6.60 -5.21
N ARG A 254 -28.51 7.77 -5.81
CA ARG A 254 -28.21 7.97 -7.23
C ARG A 254 -26.99 8.85 -7.38
N ASP A 255 -25.92 8.27 -7.93
CA ASP A 255 -24.62 8.92 -8.08
C ASP A 255 -24.29 9.21 -9.53
N GLY A 256 -23.70 10.38 -9.77
CA GLY A 256 -23.21 10.81 -11.06
C GLY A 256 -21.74 11.24 -11.00
N SER A 257 -20.91 10.69 -11.89
CA SER A 257 -19.50 11.01 -11.99
C SER A 257 -19.13 11.66 -13.32
N SER A 258 -18.34 12.73 -13.29
CA SER A 258 -17.82 13.40 -14.49
C SER A 258 -16.82 12.55 -15.28
N LYS A 259 -16.23 11.51 -14.66
CA LYS A 259 -15.26 10.60 -15.30
C LYS A 259 -15.89 9.72 -16.38
N LEU A 260 -17.20 9.52 -16.33
CA LEU A 260 -17.94 8.64 -17.24
C LEU A 260 -18.63 9.43 -18.36
N SER A 261 -18.96 8.75 -19.46
CA SER A 261 -19.74 9.31 -20.57
C SER A 261 -21.14 9.73 -20.10
N LYS A 262 -21.82 10.58 -20.88
CA LYS A 262 -23.15 11.07 -20.49
C LYS A 262 -24.15 9.93 -20.27
N GLN A 263 -24.08 8.85 -21.09
CA GLN A 263 -24.96 7.69 -20.98
C GLN A 263 -24.69 6.82 -19.78
N GLN A 264 -23.41 6.72 -19.33
CA GLN A 264 -22.97 5.84 -18.26
C GLN A 264 -22.75 6.56 -16.93
N ARG A 265 -22.95 7.88 -16.91
CA ARG A 265 -22.61 8.76 -15.78
C ARG A 265 -23.37 8.42 -14.52
N TRP A 266 -24.67 8.15 -14.61
CA TRP A 266 -25.57 7.98 -13.48
C TRP A 266 -25.82 6.51 -13.18
N LYS A 267 -25.72 6.15 -11.88
CA LYS A 267 -26.02 4.80 -11.38
C LYS A 267 -26.82 4.87 -10.09
N ASN A 268 -27.77 3.94 -9.92
CA ASN A 268 -28.54 3.79 -8.70
C ASN A 268 -27.92 2.72 -7.82
N PHE A 269 -27.86 3.00 -6.53
CA PHE A 269 -27.37 2.10 -5.49
C PHE A 269 -28.41 2.03 -4.37
N TYR A 270 -28.44 0.91 -3.68
CA TYR A 270 -29.38 0.71 -2.58
C TYR A 270 -28.80 -0.22 -1.53
N SER A 271 -29.29 -0.08 -0.32
CA SER A 271 -29.03 -1.03 0.75
C SER A 271 -30.25 -1.22 1.62
N ILE A 272 -30.34 -2.42 2.19
CA ILE A 272 -31.30 -2.76 3.20
C ILE A 272 -30.54 -3.43 4.36
N SER A 273 -30.83 -3.01 5.58
CA SER A 273 -30.26 -3.58 6.77
C SER A 273 -31.31 -3.74 7.86
N GLY A 274 -31.04 -4.64 8.78
CA GLY A 274 -31.90 -4.84 9.93
C GLY A 274 -31.18 -5.56 11.05
N PHE A 275 -31.73 -5.43 12.23
CA PHE A 275 -31.29 -6.20 13.38
C PHE A 275 -32.46 -6.73 14.20
N TRP A 276 -32.21 -7.81 14.89
CA TRP A 276 -33.06 -8.36 15.95
C TRP A 276 -32.24 -8.51 17.23
N ARG A 277 -32.63 -7.76 18.28
CA ARG A 277 -32.02 -7.85 19.61
C ARG A 277 -32.75 -8.90 20.41
N ILE A 278 -32.31 -10.14 20.30
CA ILE A 278 -32.93 -11.34 20.86
C ILE A 278 -32.93 -11.27 22.39
N SER A 279 -31.91 -10.68 23.00
CA SER A 279 -31.80 -10.52 24.46
C SER A 279 -32.95 -9.72 25.11
N GLN A 280 -33.69 -8.91 24.32
CA GLN A 280 -34.82 -8.16 24.80
C GLN A 280 -36.16 -8.91 24.70
N GLU A 281 -36.13 -10.16 24.19
CA GLU A 281 -37.32 -11.00 24.14
C GLU A 281 -37.65 -11.62 25.49
N ASN A 282 -38.95 -11.83 25.74
CA ASN A 282 -39.42 -12.32 27.03
C ASN A 282 -38.80 -13.65 27.44
N PHE A 283 -38.47 -14.52 26.47
CA PHE A 283 -37.89 -15.83 26.74
C PHE A 283 -36.38 -15.80 27.08
N LEU A 284 -35.67 -14.65 26.85
CA LEU A 284 -34.26 -14.48 27.21
C LEU A 284 -34.02 -13.38 28.26
N LYS A 285 -35.00 -12.53 28.53
CA LYS A 285 -34.87 -11.36 29.37
C LYS A 285 -34.46 -11.67 30.82
N ASP A 286 -34.83 -12.82 31.34
CA ASP A 286 -34.61 -13.23 32.72
C ASP A 286 -33.26 -13.91 32.98
N TYR A 287 -32.46 -14.16 31.92
CA TYR A 287 -31.14 -14.77 32.06
C TYR A 287 -30.09 -13.72 32.42
N SER A 288 -29.72 -13.67 33.70
CA SER A 288 -28.76 -12.69 34.23
C SER A 288 -27.35 -12.76 33.64
N TRP A 289 -26.97 -13.91 33.11
CA TRP A 289 -25.65 -14.08 32.44
C TRP A 289 -25.60 -13.48 31.03
N LEU A 290 -26.76 -13.29 30.37
CA LEU A 290 -26.89 -12.74 29.03
C LEU A 290 -27.21 -11.25 29.11
N SER A 291 -26.23 -10.39 28.84
CA SER A 291 -26.40 -8.93 28.89
C SER A 291 -26.92 -8.34 27.58
N ASP A 292 -26.45 -8.85 26.44
CA ASP A 292 -26.96 -8.49 25.10
C ASP A 292 -26.74 -9.63 24.11
N LEU A 293 -27.68 -9.79 23.19
CA LEU A 293 -27.58 -10.70 22.04
C LEU A 293 -28.36 -10.09 20.88
N LYS A 294 -27.66 -9.75 19.80
CA LYS A 294 -28.24 -9.09 18.64
C LYS A 294 -27.72 -9.70 17.34
N VAL A 295 -28.64 -10.13 16.48
CA VAL A 295 -28.33 -10.59 15.11
C VAL A 295 -28.55 -9.42 14.14
N ARG A 296 -27.66 -9.28 13.17
CA ARG A 296 -27.69 -8.25 12.13
C ARG A 296 -27.59 -8.86 10.75
N TYR A 297 -28.28 -8.26 9.80
CA TYR A 297 -28.10 -8.54 8.40
C TYR A 297 -28.07 -7.25 7.60
N ASN A 298 -27.16 -7.16 6.64
CA ASN A 298 -27.07 -6.06 5.70
C ASN A 298 -26.84 -6.61 4.30
N TYR A 299 -27.63 -6.13 3.36
CA TYR A 299 -27.39 -6.26 1.94
C TYR A 299 -27.25 -4.88 1.33
N GLY A 300 -26.22 -4.66 0.51
CA GLY A 300 -26.02 -3.38 -0.13
C GLY A 300 -25.29 -3.50 -1.47
N LYS A 301 -25.63 -2.60 -2.35
CA LYS A 301 -24.96 -2.40 -3.63
C LYS A 301 -24.31 -1.04 -3.65
N THR A 302 -22.98 -1.02 -3.86
CA THR A 302 -22.17 0.19 -3.97
C THR A 302 -21.49 0.26 -5.32
N GLY A 303 -21.02 1.44 -5.70
CA GLY A 303 -20.32 1.64 -6.98
C GLY A 303 -18.96 2.30 -6.79
N SER A 304 -18.04 2.00 -7.70
CA SER A 304 -16.73 2.63 -7.80
C SER A 304 -16.45 3.05 -9.25
N VAL A 305 -15.77 4.19 -9.38
CA VAL A 305 -15.12 4.66 -10.61
C VAL A 305 -13.63 4.86 -10.39
N GLU A 306 -13.09 4.27 -9.33
CA GLU A 306 -11.66 4.22 -9.07
C GLU A 306 -10.97 3.45 -10.21
N GLY A 307 -9.81 3.91 -10.64
CA GLY A 307 -9.13 3.35 -11.81
C GLY A 307 -9.60 3.89 -13.16
N ILE A 308 -10.59 4.82 -13.18
CA ILE A 308 -10.92 5.62 -14.35
C ILE A 308 -10.25 6.99 -14.23
N SER A 309 -9.42 7.34 -15.20
CA SER A 309 -8.80 8.67 -15.26
C SER A 309 -9.84 9.76 -15.57
N ASN A 310 -9.59 11.00 -15.12
CA ASN A 310 -10.57 12.09 -15.20
C ASN A 310 -11.08 12.37 -16.62
N TYR A 311 -10.22 12.19 -17.64
CA TYR A 311 -10.53 12.48 -19.05
C TYR A 311 -10.41 11.27 -19.97
N GLU A 312 -10.37 10.07 -19.42
CA GLU A 312 -10.14 8.84 -20.20
C GLU A 312 -11.17 8.60 -21.32
N ARG A 313 -12.34 9.16 -21.21
CA ARG A 313 -13.38 9.12 -22.26
C ARG A 313 -13.04 9.96 -23.50
N TYR A 314 -12.08 10.87 -23.43
CA TYR A 314 -11.66 11.71 -24.54
C TYR A 314 -10.43 11.13 -25.21
N SER A 315 -10.38 11.20 -26.54
CA SER A 315 -9.15 10.95 -27.27
C SER A 315 -8.19 12.11 -27.06
N THR A 316 -6.97 11.80 -26.68
CA THR A 316 -5.89 12.79 -26.53
C THR A 316 -4.97 12.73 -27.72
N ILE A 317 -4.47 13.90 -28.12
CA ILE A 317 -3.45 14.01 -29.16
C ILE A 317 -2.09 14.00 -28.46
N LYS A 318 -1.22 13.10 -28.87
CA LYS A 318 0.19 13.11 -28.49
C LYS A 318 1.03 13.75 -29.56
N THR A 319 2.13 14.34 -29.11
CA THR A 319 3.18 14.88 -29.96
C THR A 319 4.47 14.12 -29.74
N GLY A 320 5.25 13.92 -30.76
CA GLY A 320 6.58 13.33 -30.70
C GLY A 320 7.42 13.65 -31.93
N GLY A 321 8.70 13.35 -31.83
CA GLY A 321 9.60 13.46 -32.98
C GLY A 321 9.48 12.23 -33.88
N THR A 322 9.43 12.43 -35.17
CA THR A 322 9.58 11.37 -36.16
C THR A 322 10.64 11.78 -37.19
N LEU A 323 11.31 10.82 -37.79
CA LEU A 323 12.27 11.05 -38.85
C LEU A 323 11.51 10.93 -40.17
N PHE A 324 11.65 11.90 -41.06
CA PHE A 324 11.00 11.92 -42.36
C PHE A 324 11.97 12.41 -43.44
N GLY A 325 11.93 11.77 -44.60
CA GLY A 325 12.69 12.18 -45.77
C GLY A 325 14.12 11.58 -45.84
N GLU A 326 14.84 11.95 -46.87
CA GLU A 326 16.25 11.50 -47.12
C GLU A 326 17.24 12.16 -46.14
N ASP A 327 16.91 13.35 -45.63
CA ASP A 327 17.64 14.00 -44.56
C ASP A 327 16.91 13.73 -43.23
N PRO A 328 17.53 12.99 -42.26
CA PRO A 328 16.85 12.59 -41.03
C PRO A 328 16.69 13.76 -40.05
N SER A 329 15.94 14.75 -40.44
CA SER A 329 15.54 15.85 -39.54
C SER A 329 14.34 15.43 -38.68
N HIS A 330 14.37 15.84 -37.39
CA HIS A 330 13.28 15.58 -36.48
C HIS A 330 12.06 16.47 -36.81
N HIS A 331 10.98 15.86 -37.30
CA HIS A 331 9.69 16.51 -37.49
C HIS A 331 8.74 16.20 -36.35
N THR A 332 7.95 17.21 -35.92
CA THR A 332 6.89 16.98 -34.94
C THR A 332 5.75 16.21 -35.58
N SER A 333 5.47 15.02 -35.06
CA SER A 333 4.31 14.22 -35.43
C SER A 333 3.20 14.36 -34.40
N LEU A 334 1.97 14.24 -34.87
CA LEU A 334 0.75 14.26 -34.05
C LEU A 334 -0.01 12.95 -34.29
N TRP A 335 -0.41 12.28 -33.22
CA TRP A 335 -1.25 11.09 -33.35
C TRP A 335 -2.25 10.99 -32.19
N ILE A 336 -3.31 10.23 -32.40
CA ILE A 336 -4.33 9.94 -31.40
C ILE A 336 -3.77 8.85 -30.46
N ASP A 337 -3.76 9.12 -29.15
CA ASP A 337 -3.26 8.21 -28.14
C ASP A 337 -4.33 7.20 -27.73
N GLY A 338 -4.21 5.99 -28.25
CA GLY A 338 -5.00 4.83 -27.85
C GLY A 338 -6.47 4.86 -28.27
N MET A 339 -7.12 3.72 -28.10
CA MET A 339 -8.55 3.59 -28.31
C MET A 339 -9.33 3.97 -27.05
N ARG A 340 -10.52 4.56 -27.24
CA ARG A 340 -11.40 4.97 -26.16
C ARG A 340 -12.70 4.18 -26.18
N SER A 341 -13.29 4.00 -25.02
CA SER A 341 -14.59 3.35 -24.90
C SER A 341 -15.58 4.24 -24.14
N ASP A 342 -16.69 4.54 -24.78
CA ASP A 342 -17.84 5.24 -24.17
C ASP A 342 -18.74 4.29 -23.36
N GLN A 343 -18.51 3.00 -23.46
CA GLN A 343 -19.30 1.95 -22.79
C GLN A 343 -18.87 1.68 -21.36
N ARG A 344 -17.76 2.26 -20.91
CA ARG A 344 -17.30 2.09 -19.52
C ARG A 344 -18.33 2.65 -18.54
N THR A 345 -18.66 1.86 -17.56
CA THR A 345 -19.62 2.19 -16.51
C THR A 345 -19.00 1.93 -15.12
N TRP A 346 -19.77 2.16 -14.09
CA TRP A 346 -19.40 1.89 -12.72
C TRP A 346 -19.08 0.41 -12.51
N GLU A 347 -17.99 0.13 -11.80
CA GLU A 347 -17.86 -1.14 -11.09
C GLU A 347 -18.90 -1.18 -9.99
N THR A 348 -19.54 -2.33 -9.78
CA THR A 348 -20.54 -2.47 -8.72
C THR A 348 -20.17 -3.60 -7.79
N ILE A 349 -20.31 -3.34 -6.50
CA ILE A 349 -20.00 -4.30 -5.44
C ILE A 349 -21.29 -4.64 -4.71
N ASP A 350 -21.75 -5.87 -4.88
CA ASP A 350 -22.83 -6.46 -4.10
C ASP A 350 -22.24 -7.05 -2.81
N SER A 351 -22.76 -6.62 -1.67
CA SER A 351 -22.25 -7.00 -0.36
C SER A 351 -23.35 -7.56 0.52
N HIS A 352 -23.12 -8.74 1.09
CA HIS A 352 -23.93 -9.33 2.15
C HIS A 352 -23.07 -9.36 3.41
N ASN A 353 -23.64 -8.98 4.55
CA ASN A 353 -23.01 -9.09 5.84
C ASN A 353 -24.00 -9.66 6.86
N PHE A 354 -23.61 -10.73 7.54
CA PHE A 354 -24.29 -11.36 8.66
C PHE A 354 -23.49 -11.08 9.93
N GLY A 355 -24.10 -10.45 10.90
CA GLY A 355 -23.43 -10.06 12.13
C GLY A 355 -24.14 -10.58 13.37
N LEU A 356 -23.34 -10.89 14.40
CA LEU A 356 -23.79 -11.28 15.73
C LEU A 356 -23.03 -10.43 16.75
N ASP A 357 -23.74 -9.64 17.52
CA ASP A 357 -23.19 -8.92 18.69
C ASP A 357 -23.67 -9.60 19.96
N PHE A 358 -22.77 -9.81 20.90
CA PHE A 358 -23.10 -10.45 22.17
C PHE A 358 -22.36 -9.82 23.35
N ALA A 359 -23.02 -9.86 24.50
CA ALA A 359 -22.41 -9.47 25.76
C ALA A 359 -22.91 -10.41 26.88
N PHE A 360 -21.99 -10.86 27.69
CA PHE A 360 -22.24 -11.81 28.80
C PHE A 360 -21.68 -11.29 30.12
N LEU A 361 -22.17 -11.87 31.23
CA LEU A 361 -21.66 -11.67 32.59
C LEU A 361 -21.60 -10.19 32.99
N ASN A 362 -22.75 -9.49 32.88
CA ASN A 362 -22.87 -8.05 33.14
C ASN A 362 -21.90 -7.21 32.28
N ASN A 363 -21.82 -7.54 30.98
CA ASN A 363 -20.94 -6.88 30.00
C ASN A 363 -19.42 -7.06 30.24
N ARG A 364 -18.99 -8.01 31.10
CA ARG A 364 -17.57 -8.31 31.26
C ARG A 364 -16.98 -8.89 29.97
N LEU A 365 -17.68 -9.84 29.35
CA LEU A 365 -17.34 -10.35 28.03
C LEU A 365 -18.26 -9.70 26.99
N ARG A 366 -17.67 -9.01 26.02
CA ARG A 366 -18.34 -8.48 24.83
C ARG A 366 -17.67 -8.99 23.58
N GLY A 367 -18.46 -9.28 22.56
CA GLY A 367 -17.90 -9.71 21.29
C GLY A 367 -18.80 -9.37 20.12
N SER A 368 -18.20 -9.45 18.95
CA SER A 368 -18.90 -9.41 17.68
C SER A 368 -18.30 -10.44 16.72
N PHE A 369 -19.17 -11.02 15.93
CA PHE A 369 -18.82 -11.91 14.82
C PHE A 369 -19.52 -11.41 13.56
N ASP A 370 -18.76 -11.23 12.49
CA ASP A 370 -19.27 -10.83 11.19
C ASP A 370 -18.83 -11.85 10.12
N TYR A 371 -19.72 -12.22 9.21
CA TYR A 371 -19.43 -13.00 8.01
C TYR A 371 -19.90 -12.21 6.80
N PHE A 372 -19.01 -11.97 5.85
CA PHE A 372 -19.32 -11.16 4.67
C PHE A 372 -19.04 -11.89 3.36
N ILE A 373 -19.82 -11.53 2.35
CA ILE A 373 -19.62 -11.91 0.95
C ILE A 373 -19.69 -10.63 0.13
N LYS A 374 -18.62 -10.28 -0.57
CA LYS A 374 -18.55 -9.12 -1.48
C LYS A 374 -18.27 -9.63 -2.88
N THR A 375 -19.10 -9.24 -3.85
CA THR A 375 -18.89 -9.58 -5.26
C THR A 375 -18.74 -8.30 -6.06
N ASN A 376 -17.55 -8.07 -6.58
CA ASN A 376 -17.26 -6.97 -7.51
C ASN A 376 -17.65 -7.45 -8.92
N ASN A 377 -18.62 -6.77 -9.53
CA ASN A 377 -19.09 -7.00 -10.89
C ASN A 377 -18.62 -5.88 -11.80
N GLY A 378 -18.13 -6.23 -12.96
CA GLY A 378 -17.62 -5.28 -13.93
C GLY A 378 -16.31 -4.63 -13.51
N MET A 379 -15.40 -5.41 -12.90
CA MET A 379 -14.06 -4.96 -12.56
C MET A 379 -13.30 -4.54 -13.82
N PHE A 380 -12.56 -3.43 -13.73
CA PHE A 380 -11.78 -2.92 -14.87
C PHE A 380 -10.55 -3.78 -15.13
N ILE A 381 -10.59 -4.52 -16.23
CA ILE A 381 -9.48 -5.36 -16.68
C ILE A 381 -9.05 -4.90 -18.07
N GLY A 382 -7.73 -4.85 -18.31
CA GLY A 382 -7.18 -4.67 -19.66
C GLY A 382 -7.55 -5.88 -20.51
N VAL A 383 -7.80 -5.65 -21.76
CA VAL A 383 -8.04 -6.69 -22.77
C VAL A 383 -6.92 -6.56 -23.78
N ASP A 384 -6.28 -7.66 -24.13
CA ASP A 384 -5.29 -7.67 -25.19
C ASP A 384 -5.99 -7.85 -26.55
N TYR A 385 -5.78 -6.87 -27.42
CA TYR A 385 -6.21 -6.92 -28.81
C TYR A 385 -5.02 -7.17 -29.72
N PRO A 386 -5.24 -7.75 -30.89
CA PRO A 386 -4.17 -7.93 -31.87
C PRO A 386 -3.45 -6.61 -32.18
N SER A 387 -2.13 -6.64 -32.22
CA SER A 387 -1.27 -5.47 -32.45
C SER A 387 -1.54 -4.75 -33.79
N VAL A 388 -2.20 -5.42 -34.73
CA VAL A 388 -2.64 -4.84 -36.01
C VAL A 388 -3.56 -3.61 -35.87
N LEU A 389 -4.19 -3.46 -34.70
CA LEU A 389 -5.02 -2.26 -34.41
C LEU A 389 -4.19 -1.01 -34.16
N GLY A 390 -2.87 -1.11 -34.01
CA GLY A 390 -1.95 0.02 -33.90
C GLY A 390 -2.12 0.88 -32.64
N ALA A 391 -2.96 0.47 -31.69
CA ALA A 391 -3.23 1.22 -30.46
C ALA A 391 -3.54 0.28 -29.30
N GLY A 392 -3.19 0.72 -28.08
CA GLY A 392 -3.55 0.00 -26.86
C GLY A 392 -5.05 -0.13 -26.67
N ALA A 393 -5.49 -1.31 -26.23
CA ALA A 393 -6.89 -1.58 -25.94
C ALA A 393 -7.44 -0.75 -24.79
N PRO A 394 -8.70 -0.27 -24.86
CA PRO A 394 -9.34 0.34 -23.72
C PRO A 394 -9.63 -0.71 -22.64
N LYS A 395 -9.46 -0.37 -21.39
CA LYS A 395 -9.97 -1.19 -20.28
C LYS A 395 -11.48 -1.26 -20.35
N THR A 396 -12.06 -2.39 -20.04
CA THR A 396 -13.51 -2.61 -20.08
C THR A 396 -14.00 -3.20 -18.74
N ASN A 397 -15.33 -3.21 -18.54
CA ASN A 397 -15.94 -3.76 -17.32
C ASN A 397 -16.14 -5.29 -17.44
N ASN A 398 -15.06 -6.06 -17.49
CA ASN A 398 -15.09 -7.46 -17.90
C ASN A 398 -14.81 -8.48 -16.79
N GLY A 399 -14.30 -8.02 -15.66
CA GLY A 399 -13.91 -8.91 -14.58
C GLY A 399 -14.98 -9.05 -13.52
N LYS A 400 -14.97 -10.21 -12.84
CA LYS A 400 -15.78 -10.46 -11.67
C LYS A 400 -14.96 -11.15 -10.59
N LEU A 401 -14.96 -10.55 -9.41
CA LEU A 401 -14.21 -11.01 -8.25
C LEU A 401 -15.15 -11.19 -7.07
N ARG A 402 -15.02 -12.30 -6.36
CA ARG A 402 -15.70 -12.50 -5.08
C ARG A 402 -14.70 -12.56 -3.95
N ALA A 403 -14.96 -11.78 -2.90
CA ALA A 403 -14.28 -11.90 -1.62
C ALA A 403 -15.27 -12.39 -0.56
N LYS A 404 -14.83 -13.34 0.27
CA LYS A 404 -15.55 -13.84 1.44
C LYS A 404 -14.64 -13.72 2.64
N GLY A 405 -15.21 -13.53 3.80
CA GLY A 405 -14.43 -13.50 5.02
C GLY A 405 -15.29 -13.49 6.26
N TRP A 406 -14.63 -13.62 7.39
CA TRP A 406 -15.23 -13.51 8.70
C TRP A 406 -14.29 -12.75 9.65
N GLU A 407 -14.89 -12.11 10.64
CA GLU A 407 -14.20 -11.30 11.65
C GLU A 407 -14.79 -11.63 13.02
N LEU A 408 -13.94 -11.90 14.00
CA LEU A 408 -14.29 -12.10 15.40
C LEU A 408 -13.53 -11.11 16.25
N ALA A 409 -14.24 -10.36 17.09
CA ALA A 409 -13.66 -9.50 18.10
C ALA A 409 -14.22 -9.88 19.48
N LEU A 410 -13.34 -10.03 20.46
CA LEU A 410 -13.66 -10.35 21.85
C LEU A 410 -13.00 -9.33 22.76
N ASN A 411 -13.73 -8.86 23.76
CA ASN A 411 -13.22 -7.98 24.80
C ASN A 411 -13.69 -8.43 26.17
N TRP A 412 -12.75 -8.67 27.05
CA TRP A 412 -12.98 -8.97 28.45
C TRP A 412 -12.53 -7.80 29.30
N ASN A 413 -13.42 -7.26 30.15
CA ASN A 413 -13.09 -6.20 31.09
C ASN A 413 -13.59 -6.61 32.47
N ASP A 414 -12.70 -6.59 33.46
CA ASP A 414 -13.07 -6.96 34.82
C ASP A 414 -12.21 -6.22 35.85
N GLN A 415 -12.64 -6.31 37.10
CA GLN A 415 -11.94 -5.75 38.24
C GLN A 415 -11.94 -6.75 39.38
N VAL A 416 -10.76 -7.04 39.91
CA VAL A 416 -10.54 -7.89 41.09
C VAL A 416 -9.84 -7.07 42.17
N GLY A 417 -10.60 -6.73 43.20
CA GLY A 417 -10.11 -5.80 44.22
C GLY A 417 -9.75 -4.44 43.65
N GLN A 418 -8.45 -4.06 43.73
CA GLN A 418 -7.94 -2.80 43.18
C GLN A 418 -7.33 -2.94 41.80
N VAL A 419 -7.28 -4.15 41.26
CA VAL A 419 -6.74 -4.43 39.92
C VAL A 419 -7.85 -4.37 38.90
N ARG A 420 -7.76 -3.44 37.94
CA ARG A 420 -8.59 -3.41 36.75
C ARG A 420 -7.79 -4.00 35.59
N TYR A 421 -8.39 -4.88 34.84
CA TYR A 421 -7.72 -5.43 33.66
C TYR A 421 -8.69 -5.58 32.49
N ASN A 422 -8.11 -5.47 31.29
CA ASN A 422 -8.82 -5.72 30.05
C ASN A 422 -7.98 -6.61 29.13
N ILE A 423 -8.65 -7.50 28.42
CA ILE A 423 -8.05 -8.34 27.39
C ILE A 423 -8.95 -8.25 26.17
N GLY A 424 -8.38 -7.77 25.05
CA GLY A 424 -9.05 -7.75 23.77
C GLY A 424 -8.35 -8.70 22.80
N ALA A 425 -9.10 -9.42 22.00
CA ALA A 425 -8.59 -10.27 20.93
C ALA A 425 -9.41 -10.06 19.67
N SER A 426 -8.76 -10.01 18.52
CA SER A 426 -9.42 -10.08 17.23
C SER A 426 -8.77 -11.15 16.37
N LEU A 427 -9.59 -11.80 15.54
CA LEU A 427 -9.15 -12.76 14.55
C LEU A 427 -10.04 -12.59 13.32
N SER A 428 -9.42 -12.50 12.15
CA SER A 428 -10.13 -12.37 10.89
C SER A 428 -9.48 -13.20 9.80
N ASP A 429 -10.31 -13.65 8.87
CA ASP A 429 -9.83 -14.31 7.67
C ASP A 429 -10.67 -13.88 6.47
N ALA A 430 -9.99 -13.51 5.36
CA ALA A 430 -10.63 -13.12 4.13
C ALA A 430 -9.91 -13.74 2.94
N TRP A 431 -10.65 -14.22 1.97
CA TRP A 431 -10.10 -14.80 0.74
C TRP A 431 -10.89 -14.34 -0.47
N SER A 432 -10.21 -14.21 -1.59
CA SER A 432 -10.79 -13.83 -2.87
C SER A 432 -10.82 -14.99 -3.85
N LYS A 433 -11.69 -14.87 -4.84
CA LYS A 433 -11.80 -15.81 -5.97
C LYS A 433 -12.19 -15.03 -7.22
N VAL A 434 -11.40 -15.14 -8.26
CA VAL A 434 -11.75 -14.63 -9.59
C VAL A 434 -12.82 -15.51 -10.17
N LEU A 435 -13.95 -14.93 -10.57
CA LEU A 435 -15.10 -15.67 -11.12
C LEU A 435 -15.18 -15.61 -12.63
N GLU A 436 -14.89 -14.43 -13.20
CA GLU A 436 -15.01 -14.20 -14.63
C GLU A 436 -13.84 -13.30 -15.09
N LEU A 437 -13.30 -13.64 -16.25
CA LEU A 437 -12.33 -12.84 -17.02
C LEU A 437 -12.76 -12.90 -18.48
N THR A 438 -12.68 -11.78 -19.19
CA THR A 438 -12.93 -11.77 -20.63
C THR A 438 -11.67 -12.22 -21.36
N ASN A 439 -11.87 -12.89 -22.50
CA ASN A 439 -10.84 -13.33 -23.44
C ASN A 439 -9.85 -14.39 -22.92
N ASN A 440 -10.26 -15.27 -22.01
CA ASN A 440 -9.49 -16.45 -21.59
C ASN A 440 -8.02 -16.17 -21.21
N GLU A 441 -7.71 -14.98 -20.72
CA GLU A 441 -6.39 -14.70 -20.13
C GLU A 441 -6.23 -15.44 -18.79
N ASN A 442 -6.35 -16.74 -18.87
CA ASN A 442 -6.16 -17.64 -17.75
C ASN A 442 -4.70 -18.07 -17.68
N VAL A 443 -3.79 -17.08 -17.82
CA VAL A 443 -2.35 -17.32 -17.84
C VAL A 443 -1.76 -16.91 -16.49
N PRO A 444 -1.03 -17.80 -15.81
CA PRO A 444 -0.27 -17.42 -14.63
C PRO A 444 0.85 -16.45 -15.00
N ASN A 445 1.06 -15.44 -14.16
CA ASN A 445 2.19 -14.54 -14.27
C ASN A 445 3.30 -15.05 -13.35
N PRO A 446 4.34 -15.71 -13.89
CA PRO A 446 5.33 -16.40 -13.06
C PRO A 446 6.03 -15.44 -12.10
N GLY A 447 6.17 -15.85 -10.84
CA GLY A 447 6.89 -15.11 -9.84
C GLY A 447 6.31 -13.73 -9.49
N LYS A 448 5.04 -13.51 -9.78
CA LYS A 448 4.32 -12.30 -9.39
C LYS A 448 2.99 -12.65 -8.75
N ASN A 449 2.52 -11.78 -7.87
CA ASN A 449 1.21 -11.87 -7.23
C ASN A 449 0.07 -11.28 -8.09
N THR A 450 0.29 -11.14 -9.38
CA THR A 450 -0.65 -10.53 -10.32
C THR A 450 -1.26 -11.53 -11.29
N SER A 451 -1.12 -12.83 -11.02
CA SER A 451 -1.76 -13.88 -11.81
C SER A 451 -3.28 -13.75 -11.73
N ARG A 452 -3.94 -13.72 -12.90
CA ARG A 452 -5.40 -13.62 -12.99
C ARG A 452 -5.94 -14.92 -13.56
N LEU A 453 -6.31 -15.83 -12.68
CA LEU A 453 -6.80 -17.15 -13.02
C LEU A 453 -8.21 -17.36 -12.50
N ILE A 454 -9.11 -17.83 -13.34
CA ILE A 454 -10.48 -18.20 -12.94
C ILE A 454 -10.40 -19.26 -11.85
N ASN A 455 -11.23 -19.09 -10.81
CA ASN A 455 -11.31 -19.94 -9.64
C ASN A 455 -10.11 -19.88 -8.68
N LYS A 456 -9.16 -18.98 -8.88
CA LYS A 456 -8.00 -18.77 -8.00
C LYS A 456 -8.09 -17.40 -7.29
N PRO A 457 -7.34 -17.20 -6.19
CA PRO A 457 -7.21 -15.90 -5.56
C PRO A 457 -6.61 -14.86 -6.52
N ILE A 458 -6.96 -13.59 -6.37
CA ILE A 458 -6.41 -12.52 -7.22
C ILE A 458 -4.90 -12.29 -6.96
N ASN A 459 -4.42 -12.63 -5.77
CA ASN A 459 -3.00 -12.51 -5.39
C ASN A 459 -2.30 -13.88 -5.37
N ALA A 460 -2.74 -14.80 -6.23
CA ALA A 460 -2.15 -16.12 -6.38
C ALA A 460 -0.72 -16.03 -6.90
N ILE A 461 0.20 -16.72 -6.22
CA ILE A 461 1.60 -16.85 -6.61
C ILE A 461 1.79 -18.18 -7.33
N TYR A 462 2.38 -18.12 -8.52
CA TYR A 462 2.74 -19.28 -9.33
C TYR A 462 4.24 -19.30 -9.57
N VAL A 463 4.86 -20.45 -9.39
CA VAL A 463 6.31 -20.67 -9.57
C VAL A 463 6.57 -22.04 -10.16
N TYR A 464 7.78 -22.21 -10.70
CA TYR A 464 8.26 -23.51 -11.13
C TYR A 464 8.77 -24.32 -9.95
N GLN A 465 8.46 -25.60 -9.95
CA GLN A 465 9.03 -26.56 -9.00
C GLN A 465 10.44 -26.93 -9.41
N THR A 466 11.31 -27.09 -8.41
CA THR A 466 12.69 -27.51 -8.62
C THR A 466 12.95 -28.88 -8.00
N ASP A 467 13.81 -29.69 -8.66
CA ASP A 467 14.24 -31.02 -8.19
C ASP A 467 15.76 -31.10 -8.11
N GLY A 468 16.32 -30.37 -7.14
CA GLY A 468 17.75 -30.38 -6.88
C GLY A 468 18.59 -29.60 -7.90
N ILE A 469 19.85 -29.98 -7.98
CA ILE A 469 20.90 -29.31 -8.75
C ILE A 469 21.59 -30.35 -9.65
N PHE A 470 21.91 -30.00 -10.90
CA PHE A 470 22.67 -30.84 -11.79
C PHE A 470 24.08 -31.14 -11.25
N GLN A 471 24.45 -32.40 -11.18
CA GLN A 471 25.72 -32.83 -10.60
C GLN A 471 26.85 -32.93 -11.65
N ASN A 472 26.52 -33.28 -12.87
CA ASN A 472 27.48 -33.47 -13.96
C ASN A 472 26.88 -33.03 -15.31
N GLN A 473 27.73 -33.06 -16.37
CA GLN A 473 27.30 -32.64 -17.70
C GLN A 473 26.37 -33.65 -18.37
N GLU A 474 26.53 -34.94 -18.07
CA GLU A 474 25.67 -36.00 -18.61
C GLU A 474 24.21 -35.81 -18.18
N GLU A 475 23.96 -35.39 -16.93
CA GLU A 475 22.62 -35.06 -16.47
C GLU A 475 22.03 -33.84 -17.19
N VAL A 476 22.84 -32.83 -17.49
CA VAL A 476 22.42 -31.63 -18.23
C VAL A 476 22.05 -32.00 -19.66
N ASP A 477 22.89 -32.79 -20.31
CA ASP A 477 22.70 -33.21 -21.72
C ASP A 477 21.43 -34.07 -21.84
N ALA A 478 21.24 -35.03 -20.94
CA ALA A 478 20.05 -35.87 -20.90
C ALA A 478 18.78 -35.03 -20.64
N PHE A 479 18.87 -33.98 -19.81
CA PHE A 479 17.77 -33.06 -19.53
C PHE A 479 17.40 -32.22 -20.75
N TYR A 480 18.38 -31.76 -21.53
CA TYR A 480 18.13 -31.06 -22.79
C TYR A 480 17.50 -31.99 -23.84
N GLU A 481 17.99 -33.22 -24.00
CA GLU A 481 17.38 -34.22 -24.90
C GLU A 481 15.92 -34.49 -24.52
N MET A 482 15.63 -34.61 -23.25
CA MET A 482 14.28 -34.94 -22.78
C MET A 482 13.31 -33.74 -22.92
N TYR A 483 13.73 -32.52 -22.55
CA TYR A 483 12.80 -31.39 -22.33
C TYR A 483 12.98 -30.22 -23.30
N TYR A 484 14.08 -30.14 -24.04
CA TYR A 484 14.36 -29.04 -24.93
C TYR A 484 14.20 -29.38 -26.42
N TYR A 485 14.70 -30.53 -26.84
CA TYR A 485 14.69 -30.93 -28.24
C TYR A 485 13.45 -31.76 -28.61
N THR A 486 12.96 -31.55 -29.84
CA THR A 486 12.01 -32.46 -30.49
C THR A 486 12.76 -33.66 -31.08
N ALA A 487 12.03 -34.75 -31.40
CA ALA A 487 12.62 -35.94 -32.04
C ALA A 487 13.41 -35.64 -33.34
N ASN A 488 13.17 -34.50 -33.98
CA ASN A 488 13.86 -34.05 -35.20
C ASN A 488 14.96 -33.02 -34.93
N GLY A 489 15.37 -32.86 -33.67
CA GLY A 489 16.44 -31.89 -33.27
C GLY A 489 16.02 -30.41 -33.23
N GLY A 490 14.76 -30.09 -33.47
CA GLY A 490 14.22 -28.73 -33.28
C GLY A 490 13.96 -28.39 -31.80
N VAL A 491 13.71 -27.12 -31.50
CA VAL A 491 13.32 -26.68 -30.14
C VAL A 491 11.85 -26.93 -29.92
N LYS A 492 11.47 -27.50 -28.75
CA LYS A 492 10.05 -27.64 -28.35
C LYS A 492 9.40 -26.28 -28.21
N PRO A 493 8.18 -26.11 -28.70
CA PRO A 493 7.47 -24.80 -28.62
C PRO A 493 7.27 -24.33 -27.18
N ASN A 494 7.32 -23.02 -27.01
CA ASN A 494 7.10 -22.35 -25.70
C ASN A 494 8.06 -22.76 -24.57
N ASN A 495 9.16 -23.44 -24.89
CA ASN A 495 10.15 -23.86 -23.91
C ASN A 495 10.82 -22.68 -23.23
N ILE A 496 10.95 -22.73 -21.91
CA ILE A 496 11.55 -21.67 -21.08
C ILE A 496 13.00 -21.95 -20.68
N LEU A 497 13.52 -23.11 -21.02
CA LEU A 497 14.91 -23.45 -20.71
C LEU A 497 15.87 -22.55 -21.48
N PRO A 498 17.01 -22.16 -20.89
CA PRO A 498 18.08 -21.49 -21.63
C PRO A 498 18.54 -22.36 -22.81
N ALA A 499 18.79 -21.74 -23.94
CA ALA A 499 19.31 -22.48 -25.09
C ALA A 499 20.65 -23.17 -24.75
N PRO A 500 20.90 -24.40 -25.21
CA PRO A 500 22.21 -25.04 -25.11
C PRO A 500 23.17 -24.23 -25.98
N GLY A 501 23.89 -23.30 -25.38
CA GLY A 501 24.75 -22.37 -26.09
C GLY A 501 26.21 -22.72 -25.99
N GLU A 502 26.94 -22.50 -27.06
CA GLU A 502 28.36 -22.84 -27.16
C GLU A 502 29.26 -21.93 -26.32
N THR A 503 28.87 -20.66 -26.09
CA THR A 503 29.73 -19.66 -25.44
C THR A 503 29.04 -18.83 -24.39
N GLY A 504 27.70 -18.96 -24.21
CA GLY A 504 26.92 -18.16 -23.27
C GLY A 504 26.99 -18.68 -21.82
N LEU A 505 27.21 -17.80 -20.88
CA LEU A 505 27.12 -18.13 -19.45
C LEU A 505 25.69 -18.44 -18.97
N ASN A 506 24.70 -18.18 -19.82
CA ASN A 506 23.27 -18.38 -19.54
C ASN A 506 22.76 -19.78 -19.89
N ARG A 507 23.59 -20.75 -20.09
CA ARG A 507 23.22 -22.14 -20.36
C ARG A 507 23.11 -22.96 -19.08
N LEU A 508 22.34 -24.05 -19.10
CA LEU A 508 22.40 -25.06 -18.06
C LEU A 508 23.79 -25.71 -18.01
N ARG A 509 24.25 -26.00 -16.82
CA ARG A 509 25.54 -26.62 -16.51
C ARG A 509 25.51 -27.28 -15.16
N PRO A 510 26.49 -28.13 -14.80
CA PRO A 510 26.61 -28.61 -13.42
C PRO A 510 26.58 -27.48 -12.44
N GLY A 511 25.78 -27.64 -11.36
CA GLY A 511 25.51 -26.60 -10.40
C GLY A 511 24.30 -25.73 -10.70
N ALA A 512 23.60 -25.89 -11.84
CA ALA A 512 22.30 -25.25 -12.12
C ALA A 512 21.13 -26.06 -11.54
N ARG A 513 19.97 -25.42 -11.32
CA ARG A 513 18.76 -26.09 -10.84
C ARG A 513 18.07 -26.89 -11.93
N LYS A 514 17.55 -28.04 -11.53
CA LYS A 514 16.64 -28.87 -12.34
C LYS A 514 15.20 -28.36 -12.13
N LEU A 515 14.46 -28.17 -13.24
CA LEU A 515 13.02 -27.89 -13.20
C LEU A 515 12.24 -29.18 -13.37
N VAL A 516 11.03 -29.21 -12.85
CA VAL A 516 10.13 -30.37 -12.95
C VAL A 516 9.10 -30.12 -14.03
N ASP A 517 8.96 -31.07 -14.95
CA ASP A 517 7.81 -31.18 -15.85
C ASP A 517 6.60 -31.69 -15.03
N LEU A 518 5.72 -30.78 -14.64
CA LEU A 518 4.60 -31.09 -13.75
C LEU A 518 3.41 -31.68 -14.47
N ASN A 519 3.21 -31.34 -15.74
CA ASN A 519 2.09 -31.85 -16.53
C ASN A 519 2.44 -33.14 -17.28
N GLY A 520 3.72 -33.49 -17.36
CA GLY A 520 4.23 -34.72 -18.00
C GLY A 520 4.19 -34.71 -19.53
N ASP A 521 4.20 -33.52 -20.15
CA ASP A 521 4.13 -33.39 -21.60
C ASP A 521 5.51 -33.48 -22.29
N GLY A 522 6.56 -33.59 -21.50
CA GLY A 522 7.94 -33.70 -21.95
C GLY A 522 8.58 -32.38 -22.35
N ALA A 523 7.98 -31.22 -22.00
CA ALA A 523 8.57 -29.89 -22.22
C ALA A 523 8.51 -29.08 -20.92
N ILE A 524 9.39 -28.13 -20.72
CA ILE A 524 9.30 -27.19 -19.59
C ILE A 524 8.74 -25.87 -20.11
N THR A 525 7.50 -25.59 -19.77
CA THR A 525 6.72 -24.46 -20.26
C THR A 525 6.05 -23.69 -19.12
N THR A 526 5.24 -22.68 -19.44
CA THR A 526 4.40 -22.00 -18.44
C THR A 526 3.27 -22.88 -17.88
N GLU A 527 3.01 -24.04 -18.47
CA GLU A 527 2.02 -25.01 -17.99
C GLU A 527 2.50 -25.79 -16.77
N ASP A 528 3.83 -25.81 -16.53
CA ASP A 528 4.48 -26.43 -15.36
C ASP A 528 4.47 -25.54 -14.12
N LEU A 529 3.83 -24.39 -14.19
CA LEU A 529 3.69 -23.53 -13.03
C LEU A 529 2.69 -24.10 -12.03
N TYR A 530 3.07 -24.22 -10.77
CA TYR A 530 2.15 -24.62 -9.72
C TYR A 530 1.77 -23.45 -8.80
N TYR A 531 0.60 -23.57 -8.17
CA TYR A 531 0.10 -22.62 -7.20
C TYR A 531 0.85 -22.76 -5.86
N ALA A 532 1.74 -21.82 -5.57
CA ALA A 532 2.55 -21.83 -4.35
C ALA A 532 1.83 -21.22 -3.13
N GLY A 533 0.80 -20.42 -3.35
CA GLY A 533 0.03 -19.81 -2.28
C GLY A 533 -0.57 -18.46 -2.61
N ASP A 534 -1.14 -17.84 -1.59
CA ASP A 534 -1.77 -16.52 -1.67
C ASP A 534 -0.88 -15.48 -0.96
N ALA A 535 -0.55 -14.39 -1.66
CA ALA A 535 0.19 -13.27 -1.10
C ALA A 535 -0.67 -12.39 -0.18
N ALA A 536 -1.99 -12.51 -0.24
CA ALA A 536 -2.86 -11.81 0.69
C ALA A 536 -2.69 -12.34 2.12
N PRO A 537 -2.61 -11.45 3.13
CA PRO A 537 -2.55 -11.88 4.52
C PRO A 537 -3.86 -12.57 4.93
N ARG A 538 -3.73 -13.74 5.55
CA ARG A 538 -4.81 -14.59 6.03
C ARG A 538 -4.65 -14.86 7.52
N LEU A 539 -5.75 -15.09 8.23
CA LEU A 539 -5.75 -15.29 9.67
C LEU A 539 -5.02 -14.14 10.38
N ALA A 540 -5.42 -12.90 10.05
CA ALA A 540 -4.91 -11.72 10.74
C ALA A 540 -5.48 -11.67 12.15
N PHE A 541 -4.62 -11.48 13.15
CA PHE A 541 -5.02 -11.44 14.54
C PHE A 541 -4.36 -10.32 15.32
N SER A 542 -5.02 -9.90 16.37
CA SER A 542 -4.43 -9.02 17.37
C SER A 542 -4.80 -9.42 18.79
N ILE A 543 -3.94 -9.12 19.75
CA ILE A 543 -4.18 -9.30 21.16
C ILE A 543 -3.77 -8.02 21.88
N LYS A 544 -4.68 -7.47 22.68
CA LYS A 544 -4.43 -6.32 23.53
C LYS A 544 -4.62 -6.72 25.00
N ALA A 545 -3.70 -6.38 25.85
CA ALA A 545 -3.79 -6.56 27.28
C ALA A 545 -3.55 -5.22 27.98
N GLY A 546 -4.38 -4.89 28.94
CA GLY A 546 -4.23 -3.70 29.78
C GLY A 546 -4.45 -4.04 31.24
N LEU A 547 -3.74 -3.36 32.13
CA LEU A 547 -3.84 -3.51 33.58
C LEU A 547 -3.63 -2.16 34.25
N GLU A 548 -4.45 -1.88 35.26
CA GLU A 548 -4.30 -0.72 36.14
C GLU A 548 -4.30 -1.18 37.61
N TRP A 549 -3.29 -0.78 38.37
CA TRP A 549 -3.17 -1.10 39.77
C TRP A 549 -2.38 -0.04 40.54
N LYS A 550 -3.01 0.59 41.55
CA LYS A 550 -2.35 1.55 42.45
C LYS A 550 -1.47 2.60 41.78
N GLY A 551 -1.96 3.17 40.67
CA GLY A 551 -1.22 4.18 39.91
C GLY A 551 -0.31 3.61 38.83
N ILE A 552 -0.05 2.31 38.81
CA ILE A 552 0.63 1.62 37.72
C ILE A 552 -0.39 1.36 36.61
N ASP A 553 -0.03 1.68 35.38
CA ASP A 553 -0.76 1.28 34.17
C ASP A 553 0.19 0.50 33.24
N PHE A 554 -0.35 -0.55 32.65
CA PHE A 554 0.32 -1.41 31.70
C PHE A 554 -0.57 -1.62 30.48
N SER A 555 -0.01 -1.53 29.28
CA SER A 555 -0.69 -1.87 28.03
C SER A 555 0.29 -2.56 27.09
N ALA A 556 -0.12 -3.70 26.54
CA ALA A 556 0.62 -4.40 25.51
C ALA A 556 -0.29 -4.70 24.32
N PHE A 557 0.23 -4.53 23.12
CA PHE A 557 -0.49 -4.80 21.86
C PHE A 557 0.35 -5.69 20.97
N PHE A 558 -0.19 -6.87 20.65
CA PHE A 558 0.38 -7.82 19.71
C PHE A 558 -0.44 -7.85 18.43
N GLN A 559 0.24 -7.99 17.31
CA GLN A 559 -0.35 -8.17 15.99
C GLN A 559 0.38 -9.28 15.25
N GLY A 560 -0.34 -10.03 14.43
CA GLY A 560 0.28 -11.07 13.62
C GLY A 560 -0.57 -11.52 12.45
N ILE A 561 0.07 -12.29 11.57
CA ILE A 561 -0.51 -12.95 10.41
C ILE A 561 -0.25 -14.44 10.53
N GLY A 562 -1.32 -15.24 10.50
CA GLY A 562 -1.22 -16.69 10.66
C GLY A 562 -0.84 -17.43 9.39
N LYS A 563 -1.16 -16.85 8.20
CA LYS A 563 -0.88 -17.46 6.91
C LYS A 563 -0.68 -16.39 5.83
N GLN A 564 0.47 -16.40 5.20
CA GLN A 564 0.80 -15.57 4.04
C GLN A 564 2.01 -16.17 3.33
N VAL A 565 2.05 -16.07 2.02
CA VAL A 565 3.20 -16.44 1.20
C VAL A 565 3.80 -15.18 0.60
N THR A 566 5.11 -15.09 0.59
CA THR A 566 5.84 -14.00 -0.06
C THR A 566 6.91 -14.56 -0.99
N LEU A 567 7.21 -13.82 -2.06
CA LEU A 567 8.32 -14.11 -2.96
C LEU A 567 9.53 -13.29 -2.57
N ARG A 568 10.66 -13.94 -2.41
CA ARG A 568 11.93 -13.25 -2.26
C ARG A 568 12.57 -13.02 -3.62
N THR A 569 12.97 -11.80 -3.84
CA THR A 569 13.66 -11.36 -5.06
C THR A 569 14.87 -10.53 -4.70
N GLY A 570 15.77 -10.35 -5.66
CA GLY A 570 16.90 -9.44 -5.54
C GLY A 570 18.14 -10.04 -4.87
N SER A 571 19.07 -9.18 -4.57
CA SER A 571 20.46 -9.52 -4.20
C SER A 571 20.62 -10.11 -2.80
N ILE A 572 19.68 -9.89 -1.89
CA ILE A 572 19.68 -10.53 -0.57
C ILE A 572 19.36 -12.02 -0.70
N TYR A 573 18.56 -12.35 -1.71
CA TYR A 573 18.05 -13.69 -1.93
C TYR A 573 18.86 -14.48 -2.95
N ALA A 574 19.30 -13.85 -4.05
CA ALA A 574 20.07 -14.47 -5.12
C ALA A 574 21.50 -13.97 -5.14
N PRO A 575 22.51 -14.86 -5.27
CA PRO A 575 23.90 -14.44 -5.35
C PRO A 575 24.18 -13.70 -6.67
N PHE A 576 25.07 -12.70 -6.63
CA PHE A 576 25.57 -11.96 -7.79
C PHE A 576 24.48 -11.41 -8.74
N VAL A 577 23.44 -10.79 -8.19
CA VAL A 577 22.34 -10.19 -8.97
C VAL A 577 22.85 -9.06 -9.89
N ALA A 578 23.94 -8.41 -9.51
CA ALA A 578 24.61 -7.41 -10.32
C ALA A 578 26.13 -7.59 -10.26
N ASN A 579 26.81 -7.12 -11.30
CA ASN A 579 28.27 -7.10 -11.33
C ASN A 579 28.82 -6.24 -10.16
N TYR A 580 29.94 -6.67 -9.62
CA TYR A 580 30.65 -5.95 -8.54
C TYR A 580 29.89 -5.84 -7.21
N THR A 581 28.89 -6.69 -6.97
CA THR A 581 28.18 -6.75 -5.69
C THR A 581 28.81 -7.76 -4.75
N MET A 582 28.75 -7.46 -3.45
CA MET A 582 29.13 -8.44 -2.42
C MET A 582 28.06 -9.53 -2.30
N GLN A 583 28.54 -10.69 -1.90
CA GLN A 583 27.68 -11.79 -1.48
C GLN A 583 27.24 -11.61 -0.05
N ASN A 584 25.98 -11.90 0.22
CA ASN A 584 25.51 -12.06 1.57
C ASN A 584 26.23 -13.27 2.23
N SER A 585 26.63 -13.15 3.47
CA SER A 585 27.21 -14.24 4.25
C SER A 585 26.32 -15.49 4.33
N THR A 586 25.03 -15.35 4.08
CA THR A 586 24.06 -16.45 3.99
C THR A 586 24.45 -17.50 2.95
N PHE A 587 25.18 -17.12 1.90
CA PHE A 587 25.59 -18.04 0.82
C PHE A 587 26.92 -18.75 1.10
N MET A 588 27.70 -18.28 2.08
CA MET A 588 29.03 -18.84 2.36
C MET A 588 28.94 -20.31 2.77
N GLY A 589 29.68 -21.15 2.06
CA GLY A 589 29.73 -22.60 2.30
C GLY A 589 28.45 -23.36 1.95
N LYS A 590 27.45 -22.71 1.38
CA LYS A 590 26.15 -23.32 1.03
C LYS A 590 25.88 -23.35 -0.48
N THR A 591 26.83 -22.94 -1.29
CA THR A 591 26.73 -22.99 -2.73
C THR A 591 27.30 -24.31 -3.27
N TRP A 592 26.75 -24.76 -4.38
CA TRP A 592 27.17 -26.00 -5.01
C TRP A 592 28.62 -25.92 -5.53
N THR A 593 29.37 -26.94 -5.22
CA THR A 593 30.65 -27.28 -5.82
C THR A 593 30.72 -28.80 -5.95
N PRO A 594 31.65 -29.38 -6.75
CA PRO A 594 31.79 -30.82 -6.83
C PRO A 594 32.00 -31.52 -5.48
N GLU A 595 32.60 -30.80 -4.51
CA GLU A 595 32.84 -31.27 -3.12
C GLU A 595 31.64 -31.05 -2.21
N ASN A 596 30.65 -30.25 -2.64
CA ASN A 596 29.42 -29.95 -1.89
C ASN A 596 28.18 -30.18 -2.77
N PRO A 597 27.89 -31.43 -3.16
CA PRO A 597 26.83 -31.74 -4.13
C PRO A 597 25.41 -31.49 -3.59
N ASP A 598 25.21 -31.58 -2.26
CA ASP A 598 23.90 -31.36 -1.60
C ASP A 598 23.67 -29.91 -1.18
N ALA A 599 24.35 -28.98 -1.83
CA ALA A 599 24.27 -27.56 -1.52
C ALA A 599 22.85 -26.98 -1.66
N GLN A 600 22.52 -26.04 -0.79
CA GLN A 600 21.24 -25.32 -0.83
C GLN A 600 21.12 -24.39 -2.04
N TYR A 601 22.25 -23.77 -2.45
CA TYR A 601 22.32 -22.78 -3.51
C TYR A 601 23.13 -23.30 -4.70
N THR A 602 22.81 -22.79 -5.88
CA THR A 602 23.49 -23.14 -7.13
C THR A 602 24.95 -22.72 -7.13
N ILE A 603 25.71 -23.17 -8.12
CA ILE A 603 27.07 -22.68 -8.37
C ILE A 603 27.08 -21.15 -8.49
N LEU A 604 28.08 -20.51 -7.91
CA LEU A 604 28.27 -19.08 -8.05
C LEU A 604 28.56 -18.70 -9.51
N SER A 605 27.84 -17.73 -10.02
CA SER A 605 27.99 -17.24 -11.37
C SER A 605 27.90 -15.72 -11.42
N ARG A 606 28.69 -15.10 -12.27
CA ARG A 606 28.61 -13.66 -12.59
C ARG A 606 27.60 -13.37 -13.70
N ASP A 607 27.01 -14.38 -14.29
CA ASP A 607 26.05 -14.25 -15.37
C ASP A 607 24.65 -13.99 -14.80
N ASN A 608 24.09 -12.82 -15.12
CA ASN A 608 22.77 -12.43 -14.65
C ASN A 608 21.66 -13.33 -15.20
N GLY A 609 21.78 -13.79 -16.45
CA GLY A 609 20.79 -14.68 -17.06
C GLY A 609 20.75 -16.02 -16.36
N PHE A 610 21.92 -16.61 -16.08
CA PHE A 610 22.03 -17.84 -15.31
C PHE A 610 21.45 -17.69 -13.89
N ASN A 611 21.78 -16.60 -13.20
CA ASN A 611 21.26 -16.36 -11.87
C ASN A 611 19.75 -16.14 -11.86
N ARG A 612 19.21 -15.38 -12.81
CA ARG A 612 17.77 -15.22 -12.98
C ARG A 612 17.06 -16.54 -13.23
N PHE A 613 17.59 -17.37 -14.14
CA PHE A 613 17.03 -18.70 -14.37
C PHE A 613 16.97 -19.53 -13.09
N ASN A 614 18.02 -19.52 -12.27
CA ASN A 614 18.11 -20.37 -11.08
C ASN A 614 17.31 -19.89 -9.90
N TYR A 615 17.06 -18.59 -9.78
CA TYR A 615 16.45 -18.00 -8.57
C TYR A 615 15.12 -17.29 -8.80
N GLU A 616 14.86 -16.71 -9.97
CA GLU A 616 13.59 -16.03 -10.22
C GLU A 616 12.47 -17.05 -10.51
N ASN A 617 11.30 -16.82 -9.94
CA ASN A 617 10.09 -17.59 -10.20
C ASN A 617 10.19 -19.09 -9.86
N LYS A 618 10.95 -19.43 -8.84
CA LYS A 618 11.12 -20.81 -8.38
C LYS A 618 10.53 -21.00 -6.97
N ASP A 619 10.23 -22.23 -6.63
CA ASP A 619 9.72 -22.63 -5.30
C ASP A 619 10.65 -22.24 -4.16
N ILE A 620 11.95 -22.25 -4.40
CA ILE A 620 12.96 -21.82 -3.42
C ILE A 620 12.83 -20.33 -3.03
N SER A 621 12.25 -19.49 -3.90
CA SER A 621 12.00 -18.08 -3.63
C SER A 621 10.76 -17.83 -2.78
N VAL A 622 9.96 -18.86 -2.57
CA VAL A 622 8.71 -18.80 -1.80
C VAL A 622 9.00 -18.95 -0.32
N GLN A 623 8.59 -17.96 0.46
CA GLN A 623 8.72 -18.00 1.92
C GLN A 623 7.38 -17.88 2.62
N ASN A 624 7.31 -18.50 3.81
CA ASN A 624 6.17 -18.38 4.70
C ASN A 624 6.32 -17.10 5.52
N ASN A 625 5.44 -16.13 5.26
CA ASN A 625 5.48 -14.80 5.86
C ASN A 625 4.64 -14.68 7.14
N ARG A 626 4.34 -15.77 7.83
CA ARG A 626 3.62 -15.70 9.12
C ARG A 626 4.49 -15.12 10.21
N TYR A 627 3.89 -14.29 11.05
CA TYR A 627 4.60 -13.65 12.17
C TYR A 627 3.64 -13.25 13.29
N ILE A 628 4.22 -12.97 14.45
CA ILE A 628 3.62 -12.22 15.56
C ILE A 628 4.63 -11.20 16.05
N ARG A 629 4.16 -9.98 16.36
CA ARG A 629 4.97 -8.87 16.81
C ARG A 629 4.36 -8.16 18.00
N LEU A 630 5.18 -7.80 18.99
CA LEU A 630 4.79 -6.85 20.03
C LEU A 630 4.90 -5.43 19.44
N LYS A 631 3.76 -4.93 18.94
CA LYS A 631 3.68 -3.64 18.26
C LYS A 631 3.80 -2.45 19.18
N SER A 632 3.30 -2.57 20.40
CA SER A 632 3.39 -1.50 21.38
C SER A 632 3.36 -2.05 22.80
N LEU A 633 4.21 -1.51 23.64
CA LEU A 633 4.26 -1.75 25.07
C LEU A 633 4.33 -0.41 25.79
N VAL A 634 3.38 -0.15 26.69
CA VAL A 634 3.40 1.04 27.54
C VAL A 634 3.34 0.63 28.99
N ILE A 635 4.21 1.18 29.81
CA ILE A 635 4.24 1.01 31.27
C ILE A 635 4.29 2.41 31.87
N GLY A 636 3.29 2.77 32.68
CA GLY A 636 3.20 4.07 33.29
C GLY A 636 3.04 3.98 34.81
N TYR A 637 3.45 5.03 35.49
CA TYR A 637 3.19 5.23 36.92
C TYR A 637 2.70 6.63 37.19
N SER A 638 1.50 6.74 37.72
CA SER A 638 0.89 7.99 38.16
C SER A 638 1.12 8.19 39.65
N LEU A 639 1.73 9.29 40.02
CA LEU A 639 1.98 9.62 41.41
C LEU A 639 0.67 9.85 42.18
N PRO A 640 0.61 9.47 43.48
CA PRO A 640 -0.53 9.73 44.32
C PRO A 640 -0.86 11.23 44.39
N LYS A 641 -2.13 11.58 44.26
CA LYS A 641 -2.60 12.99 44.30
C LYS A 641 -2.07 13.76 45.48
N GLN A 642 -1.98 13.13 46.66
CA GLN A 642 -1.48 13.75 47.89
C GLN A 642 -0.06 14.30 47.77
N TRP A 643 0.80 13.70 46.92
CA TRP A 643 2.19 14.13 46.75
C TRP A 643 2.30 15.32 45.79
N ILE A 644 1.44 15.38 44.77
CA ILE A 644 1.50 16.37 43.72
C ILE A 644 0.60 17.60 43.93
N ALA A 645 -0.37 17.50 44.82
CA ALA A 645 -1.32 18.61 45.11
C ALA A 645 -0.59 19.87 45.59
N LYS A 646 0.49 19.75 46.38
CA LYS A 646 1.31 20.88 46.83
C LYS A 646 1.98 21.65 45.70
N ALA A 647 2.21 21.01 44.56
CA ALA A 647 2.76 21.62 43.37
C ALA A 647 1.68 22.15 42.40
N GLY A 648 0.40 22.16 42.81
CA GLY A 648 -0.70 22.62 41.95
C GLY A 648 -1.04 21.66 40.81
N LEU A 649 -0.56 20.44 40.86
CA LEU A 649 -0.78 19.43 39.81
C LEU A 649 -1.97 18.53 40.17
N SER A 650 -2.83 18.26 39.20
CA SER A 650 -3.91 17.29 39.29
C SER A 650 -3.49 15.87 38.85
N LYS A 651 -2.47 15.76 37.99
CA LYS A 651 -1.87 14.49 37.55
C LYS A 651 -0.40 14.68 37.22
N LEU A 652 0.42 13.72 37.65
CA LEU A 652 1.80 13.56 37.23
C LEU A 652 2.05 12.07 36.98
N ARG A 653 2.33 11.71 35.71
CA ARG A 653 2.58 10.34 35.28
C ARG A 653 3.88 10.27 34.50
N PHE A 654 4.72 9.33 34.91
CA PHE A 654 5.92 8.92 34.14
C PHE A 654 5.58 7.67 33.37
N TYR A 655 6.06 7.57 32.12
CA TYR A 655 5.85 6.37 31.32
C TYR A 655 7.02 6.01 30.45
N PHE A 656 7.13 4.72 30.21
CA PHE A 656 7.92 4.09 29.17
C PHE A 656 6.99 3.65 28.04
N SER A 657 7.37 3.88 26.79
CA SER A 657 6.72 3.34 25.62
C SER A 657 7.74 2.75 24.67
N GLY A 658 7.45 1.58 24.15
CA GLY A 658 8.28 0.93 23.16
C GLY A 658 7.43 0.35 22.04
N ASP A 659 7.86 0.60 20.79
CA ASP A 659 7.20 0.08 19.61
C ASP A 659 8.09 -0.92 18.89
N ASP A 660 7.48 -1.99 18.37
CA ASP A 660 8.12 -3.07 17.63
C ASP A 660 9.26 -3.75 18.40
N LEU A 661 9.12 -3.91 19.76
CA LEU A 661 10.19 -4.37 20.63
C LEU A 661 10.57 -5.84 20.43
N TRP A 662 9.64 -6.67 20.01
CA TRP A 662 9.84 -8.10 19.84
C TRP A 662 9.02 -8.64 18.68
N GLU A 663 9.59 -9.65 17.98
CA GLU A 663 8.92 -10.36 16.90
C GLU A 663 9.34 -11.82 16.83
N TRP A 664 8.43 -12.64 16.32
CA TRP A 664 8.71 -13.99 15.87
C TRP A 664 8.17 -14.16 14.45
N THR A 665 8.99 -14.70 13.55
CA THR A 665 8.63 -14.90 12.14
C THR A 665 9.17 -16.23 11.62
N LYS A 666 8.57 -16.73 10.53
CA LYS A 666 9.07 -17.88 9.76
C LYS A 666 10.02 -17.49 8.64
N ILE A 667 10.20 -16.22 8.37
CA ILE A 667 11.22 -15.74 7.44
C ILE A 667 12.60 -16.10 7.95
N LYS A 668 13.43 -16.68 7.08
CA LYS A 668 14.73 -17.25 7.46
C LYS A 668 15.93 -16.37 7.12
N ASP A 669 15.73 -15.36 6.29
CA ASP A 669 16.78 -14.49 5.76
C ASP A 669 16.97 -13.19 6.55
N GLY A 670 16.26 -13.03 7.69
CA GLY A 670 16.32 -11.84 8.54
C GLY A 670 15.54 -10.64 8.00
N TYR A 671 14.76 -10.81 6.94
CA TYR A 671 13.92 -9.75 6.38
C TYR A 671 12.67 -9.50 7.23
N ASP A 672 12.20 -8.26 7.29
CA ASP A 672 11.03 -7.92 8.07
C ASP A 672 9.74 -8.40 7.37
N PRO A 673 8.86 -9.15 8.06
CA PRO A 673 7.65 -9.70 7.47
C PRO A 673 6.62 -8.64 7.04
N GLU A 674 6.70 -7.42 7.56
CA GLU A 674 5.79 -6.32 7.21
C GLU A 674 6.27 -5.51 6.00
N HIS A 675 7.47 -5.74 5.52
CA HIS A 675 7.98 -5.07 4.31
C HIS A 675 7.39 -5.60 3.00
N GLY A 676 6.67 -6.72 3.03
CA GLY A 676 6.03 -7.28 1.84
C GLY A 676 7.01 -7.97 0.90
N GLU A 677 6.67 -7.98 -0.38
CA GLU A 677 7.45 -8.63 -1.43
C GLU A 677 8.68 -7.83 -1.82
N GLY A 678 9.69 -8.52 -2.22
CA GLY A 678 10.88 -7.99 -2.81
C GLY A 678 11.88 -7.57 -1.79
N GLY A 679 12.72 -6.83 -2.05
CA GLY A 679 13.58 -6.38 -1.25
C GLY A 679 14.84 -6.04 -1.40
N ASN A 680 15.31 -5.25 -2.04
CA ASN A 680 16.71 -5.02 -2.01
C ASN A 680 17.13 -3.85 -1.16
N ASN A 681 16.42 -2.83 -1.07
CA ASN A 681 16.96 -1.57 -0.56
C ASN A 681 15.98 -0.89 0.39
N THR A 682 15.17 -1.69 1.08
CA THR A 682 14.23 -1.13 2.05
C THR A 682 14.97 -0.86 3.36
N PHE A 683 14.83 0.35 3.87
CA PHE A 683 15.38 0.70 5.17
C PHE A 683 14.72 -0.18 6.25
N PRO A 684 15.49 -0.81 7.17
CA PRO A 684 14.91 -1.66 8.18
C PRO A 684 14.00 -0.87 9.12
N PHE A 685 12.96 -1.51 9.66
CA PHE A 685 12.11 -0.90 10.69
C PHE A 685 12.94 -0.56 11.92
N SER A 686 12.75 0.65 12.42
CA SER A 686 13.38 1.09 13.66
C SER A 686 12.51 0.72 14.84
N ARG A 687 13.10 0.11 15.86
CA ARG A 687 12.48 0.00 17.19
C ARG A 687 12.49 1.36 17.86
N LEU A 688 11.36 1.81 18.36
CA LEU A 688 11.25 3.09 19.03
C LEU A 688 11.12 2.87 20.54
N ILE A 689 11.96 3.57 21.30
CA ILE A 689 11.91 3.59 22.76
C ILE A 689 11.73 5.04 23.21
N THR A 690 10.70 5.28 24.01
CA THR A 690 10.34 6.61 24.47
C THR A 690 10.12 6.61 25.99
N PHE A 691 10.64 7.63 26.64
CA PHE A 691 10.32 7.97 28.02
C PHE A 691 9.59 9.30 28.02
N GLY A 692 8.51 9.38 28.77
CA GLY A 692 7.69 10.59 28.79
C GLY A 692 7.11 10.90 30.16
N VAL A 693 6.67 12.15 30.29
CA VAL A 693 6.02 12.68 31.49
C VAL A 693 4.72 13.38 31.07
N ASP A 694 3.60 12.97 31.69
CA ASP A 694 2.32 13.63 31.53
C ASP A 694 2.02 14.50 32.75
N LEU A 695 1.79 15.77 32.53
CA LEU A 695 1.42 16.75 33.55
C LEU A 695 0.02 17.28 33.27
N THR A 696 -0.80 17.36 34.33
CA THR A 696 -2.09 18.07 34.31
C THR A 696 -2.18 19.00 35.51
N PHE A 697 -2.47 20.24 35.26
CA PHE A 697 -2.61 21.28 36.25
C PHE A 697 -4.04 21.41 36.78
#